data_fce2be3861816fcc9f16ff6ce8721e60
#
_entry.id   fce2be3861816fcc9f16ff6ce8721e60
#
_cell.length_a   1.000
_cell.length_b   1.000
_cell.length_c   1.000
_cell.angle_alpha   90.00
_cell.angle_beta   90.00
_cell.angle_gamma   90.00
#
_symmetry.space_group_name_H-M   'P 1'
#
loop_
_entity.id
_entity.type
_entity.pdbx_description
1 polymer ?
#
loop_
_entity_poly.entity_id
_entity_poly.type
_entity_poly.pdbx_seq_one_letter_code
_entity_poly.pdbx_strand_id
1 'polypeptide(L)'
;MEKYNSSEIPKSSRITRLVDHLYAKMPEIESYRAKLITESYKETEDQPIITRRAKAFSHILHNIPIIIRDEELIVGSNSIAPRGCQTFPEFSYQWLEDELDTVATRTADPFYISEEAKADLREVHKYWKGKTTSELATAYMAPEAIRAIDHNIFTPGNYFYNGVGHVTVKYWEVLEIGYEGIMAKAQAELDKCNVGDGDYAERSRFLEAVIMSCQAVIDYADRYAKLALEMAEKCTDPQRKAELLVIASNCSKVPAKGATNFWEACQSFWFVQQLLQMESSGHSISPGRFDQYMYPYYKKDIESGAITRTAAQELLDCIWVKLNDLNKVRDAASAEGFAGYSLFQNLIVGGQDKDGNDVTNDLSFMCIEASMHVHLPAPSLSIRVWNGSPHDLLIKAAELTRTGIGLPAYYNDEVIIPALQNRGLSLADAREYNIIGCVEPQKAGKTEGWHDAAFFNMCRPLELVFGNGMDQGEMVGIPTGDVTQMETFDEFYNAYKKQLEYCISLLVNADNASYVAHAKRCPLPFLSCMIDDCIARGKTVQEGGAVYNFTGPQGFGIANMADSLYAIRQLVYQEKKFTMEELKEALAWNYGKGLDEQSVKEITTGILREMTESGAKVDADTAAAVLKSVMNAQMAPEKMARYQEIHDMIAEVPKFGNDIPEVDYFARDVAYTYTRPLQNFKNPRGGQYQAGLYPVSANVPLGGQTGATPDGRYAHTPVADGVSPSAGKDVNGPTAAASSVAKLDHFIVSNGTLFNQKFHPSALSGREGLEKFVALIRSYFDQKGMHMQFNVVSRETLLDAQAHPENYKHLVVRVAGYSALFTTLSKSLQDDIIRRTEQGF
;
A
#
# COMPACT_ATOMS: atom_id res chain seq x y z
N MET A 1 -15.80 29.79 23.75
CA MET A 1 -15.10 29.99 22.47
C MET A 1 -15.03 28.65 21.81
N GLU A 2 -15.46 28.55 20.58
CA GLU A 2 -15.25 27.33 19.80
C GLU A 2 -13.74 27.06 19.73
N LYS A 3 -13.36 25.83 19.96
CA LYS A 3 -11.94 25.38 20.01
C LYS A 3 -11.28 25.47 18.62
N TYR A 4 -12.08 25.53 17.54
CA TYR A 4 -11.63 25.51 16.14
C TYR A 4 -12.64 26.23 15.24
N ASN A 5 -12.18 26.63 14.05
CA ASN A 5 -13.04 27.22 13.01
C ASN A 5 -13.28 26.20 11.90
N SER A 6 -14.53 25.70 11.85
CA SER A 6 -14.98 24.71 10.86
C SER A 6 -15.68 25.30 9.64
N SER A 7 -15.71 26.64 9.48
CA SER A 7 -16.41 27.29 8.35
C SER A 7 -15.75 26.93 7.01
N GLU A 8 -16.58 26.79 5.99
CA GLU A 8 -16.12 26.50 4.62
C GLU A 8 -15.25 27.64 4.06
N ILE A 9 -14.31 27.26 3.20
CA ILE A 9 -13.42 28.16 2.50
C ILE A 9 -13.62 27.94 0.99
N PRO A 10 -13.78 28.99 0.18
CA PRO A 10 -13.96 28.82 -1.26
C PRO A 10 -12.67 28.33 -1.94
N LYS A 11 -12.81 27.39 -2.88
CA LYS A 11 -11.72 26.92 -3.74
C LYS A 11 -11.18 28.05 -4.61
N SER A 12 -9.88 28.22 -4.67
CA SER A 12 -9.21 29.14 -5.60
C SER A 12 -9.24 28.62 -7.03
N SER A 13 -9.39 29.52 -8.02
CA SER A 13 -9.30 29.16 -9.43
C SER A 13 -7.90 28.67 -9.85
N ARG A 14 -6.86 29.07 -9.14
CA ARG A 14 -5.49 28.56 -9.29
C ARG A 14 -5.46 27.04 -9.18
N ILE A 15 -6.12 26.48 -8.19
CA ILE A 15 -6.15 25.04 -7.93
C ILE A 15 -6.76 24.26 -9.10
N THR A 16 -7.84 24.78 -9.70
CA THR A 16 -8.42 24.16 -10.90
C THR A 16 -7.41 24.11 -12.04
N ARG A 17 -6.71 25.21 -12.32
CA ARG A 17 -5.72 25.26 -13.40
C ARG A 17 -4.51 24.36 -13.13
N LEU A 18 -4.05 24.27 -11.87
CA LEU A 18 -2.96 23.37 -11.49
C LEU A 18 -3.35 21.90 -11.69
N VAL A 19 -4.58 21.52 -11.30
CA VAL A 19 -5.12 20.16 -11.52
C VAL A 19 -5.24 19.85 -13.01
N ASP A 20 -5.80 20.76 -13.80
CA ASP A 20 -5.95 20.58 -15.24
C ASP A 20 -4.60 20.38 -15.93
N HIS A 21 -3.58 21.18 -15.53
CA HIS A 21 -2.22 21.04 -16.04
C HIS A 21 -1.61 19.68 -15.67
N LEU A 22 -1.81 19.23 -14.44
CA LEU A 22 -1.27 17.98 -13.92
C LEU A 22 -1.79 16.76 -14.71
N TYR A 23 -3.05 16.78 -15.12
CA TYR A 23 -3.70 15.67 -15.82
C TYR A 23 -3.84 15.86 -17.34
N ALA A 24 -3.21 16.90 -17.90
CA ALA A 24 -3.28 17.20 -19.33
C ALA A 24 -2.67 16.12 -20.24
N LYS A 25 -1.73 15.32 -19.70
CA LYS A 25 -1.00 14.29 -20.47
C LYS A 25 -0.87 13.00 -19.66
N MET A 26 -0.59 11.89 -20.37
CA MET A 26 -0.16 10.64 -19.77
C MET A 26 1.14 10.88 -18.98
N PRO A 27 1.32 10.25 -17.79
CA PRO A 27 2.58 10.33 -17.04
C PRO A 27 3.75 9.75 -17.85
N GLU A 28 4.96 10.28 -17.63
CA GLU A 28 6.15 9.97 -18.41
C GLU A 28 7.25 9.35 -17.56
N ILE A 29 7.96 8.35 -18.10
CA ILE A 29 9.17 7.80 -17.50
C ILE A 29 10.37 8.62 -18.00
N GLU A 30 11.16 9.15 -17.06
CA GLU A 30 12.39 9.90 -17.34
C GLU A 30 13.63 9.11 -16.92
N SER A 31 14.72 9.23 -17.67
CA SER A 31 15.98 8.48 -17.47
C SER A 31 17.01 9.21 -16.57
N TYR A 32 16.77 10.46 -16.21
CA TYR A 32 17.78 11.32 -15.55
C TYR A 32 18.38 10.70 -14.29
N ARG A 33 17.53 10.29 -13.33
CA ARG A 33 18.01 9.72 -12.08
C ARG A 33 18.82 8.45 -12.30
N ALA A 34 18.34 7.57 -13.16
CA ALA A 34 19.01 6.30 -13.45
C ALA A 34 20.42 6.51 -14.05
N LYS A 35 20.58 7.50 -14.93
CA LYS A 35 21.90 7.88 -15.48
C LYS A 35 22.81 8.40 -14.37
N LEU A 36 22.34 9.37 -13.59
CA LEU A 36 23.12 10.02 -12.54
C LEU A 36 23.57 9.06 -11.44
N ILE A 37 22.69 8.17 -10.97
CA ILE A 37 23.10 7.16 -9.99
C ILE A 37 24.14 6.19 -10.57
N THR A 38 24.00 5.82 -11.83
CA THR A 38 24.94 4.93 -12.52
C THR A 38 26.30 5.58 -12.70
N GLU A 39 26.37 6.85 -13.08
CA GLU A 39 27.60 7.63 -13.15
C GLU A 39 28.34 7.62 -11.79
N SER A 40 27.66 8.02 -10.73
CA SER A 40 28.23 8.06 -9.39
C SER A 40 28.71 6.67 -8.91
N TYR A 41 27.96 5.62 -9.22
CA TYR A 41 28.32 4.25 -8.82
C TYR A 41 29.54 3.73 -9.56
N LYS A 42 29.73 4.09 -10.84
CA LYS A 42 30.96 3.76 -11.59
C LYS A 42 32.19 4.45 -11.00
N GLU A 43 32.05 5.70 -10.53
CA GLU A 43 33.15 6.47 -9.95
C GLU A 43 33.51 6.02 -8.50
N THR A 44 32.62 5.29 -7.83
CA THR A 44 32.75 4.97 -6.41
C THR A 44 32.77 3.45 -6.13
N GLU A 45 33.13 2.60 -7.11
CA GLU A 45 33.03 1.13 -6.99
C GLU A 45 33.87 0.54 -5.85
N ASP A 46 34.96 1.19 -5.47
CA ASP A 46 35.90 0.77 -4.41
C ASP A 46 35.53 1.30 -3.01
N GLN A 47 34.42 2.05 -2.87
CA GLN A 47 34.04 2.71 -1.63
C GLN A 47 32.96 1.92 -0.85
N PRO A 48 32.88 2.13 0.48
CA PRO A 48 31.82 1.54 1.29
C PRO A 48 30.42 1.89 0.76
N ILE A 49 29.50 0.92 0.79
CA ILE A 49 28.17 1.09 0.18
C ILE A 49 27.40 2.30 0.73
N ILE A 50 27.49 2.59 2.04
CA ILE A 50 26.82 3.75 2.64
C ILE A 50 27.37 5.08 2.09
N THR A 51 28.68 5.16 1.85
CA THR A 51 29.33 6.32 1.23
C THR A 51 28.88 6.47 -0.25
N ARG A 52 28.82 5.36 -0.98
CA ARG A 52 28.30 5.35 -2.37
C ARG A 52 26.88 5.85 -2.45
N ARG A 53 26.00 5.42 -1.53
CA ARG A 53 24.62 5.89 -1.47
C ARG A 53 24.52 7.40 -1.25
N ALA A 54 25.25 7.94 -0.28
CA ALA A 54 25.26 9.37 -0.01
C ALA A 54 25.82 10.19 -1.18
N LYS A 55 26.92 9.73 -1.81
CA LYS A 55 27.50 10.38 -2.99
C LYS A 55 26.56 10.35 -4.19
N ALA A 56 25.90 9.22 -4.42
CA ALA A 56 24.92 9.09 -5.50
C ALA A 56 23.71 10.01 -5.28
N PHE A 57 23.17 10.08 -4.06
CA PHE A 57 22.09 11.00 -3.73
C PHE A 57 22.51 12.46 -3.92
N SER A 58 23.72 12.82 -3.46
CA SER A 58 24.28 14.15 -3.69
C SER A 58 24.46 14.45 -5.19
N HIS A 59 25.02 13.52 -5.96
CA HIS A 59 25.19 13.69 -7.40
C HIS A 59 23.87 13.88 -8.15
N ILE A 60 22.85 13.11 -7.78
CA ILE A 60 21.49 13.27 -8.31
C ILE A 60 20.95 14.67 -8.02
N LEU A 61 20.97 15.12 -6.76
CA LEU A 61 20.37 16.38 -6.36
C LEU A 61 21.09 17.62 -6.94
N HIS A 62 22.38 17.51 -7.24
CA HIS A 62 23.13 18.59 -7.89
C HIS A 62 22.87 18.66 -9.42
N ASN A 63 22.52 17.56 -10.07
CA ASN A 63 22.52 17.47 -11.52
C ASN A 63 21.14 17.19 -12.15
N ILE A 64 20.17 16.66 -11.40
CA ILE A 64 18.84 16.39 -11.96
C ILE A 64 18.19 17.69 -12.42
N PRO A 65 17.52 17.71 -13.59
CA PRO A 65 16.78 18.89 -14.03
C PRO A 65 15.72 19.32 -13.02
N ILE A 66 15.56 20.61 -12.83
CA ILE A 66 14.56 21.21 -11.94
C ILE A 66 13.62 22.12 -12.70
N ILE A 67 12.40 22.29 -12.22
CA ILE A 67 11.37 23.12 -12.84
C ILE A 67 10.51 23.80 -11.77
N ILE A 68 10.12 25.05 -12.03
CA ILE A 68 9.02 25.75 -11.38
C ILE A 68 7.95 25.95 -12.44
N ARG A 69 6.80 25.29 -12.27
CA ARG A 69 5.68 25.39 -13.22
C ARG A 69 4.87 26.65 -12.96
N ASP A 70 4.08 27.04 -13.95
CA ASP A 70 3.21 28.20 -13.80
C ASP A 70 2.27 28.05 -12.61
N GLU A 71 2.05 29.14 -11.89
CA GLU A 71 1.16 29.26 -10.73
C GLU A 71 1.54 28.42 -9.48
N GLU A 72 2.59 27.63 -9.50
CA GLU A 72 3.04 26.93 -8.30
C GLU A 72 3.43 27.90 -7.18
N LEU A 73 2.88 27.67 -5.97
CA LEU A 73 3.29 28.38 -4.74
C LEU A 73 4.23 27.52 -3.89
N ILE A 74 4.16 26.20 -4.04
CA ILE A 74 5.05 25.22 -3.42
C ILE A 74 5.82 24.56 -4.55
N VAL A 75 7.14 24.64 -4.49
CA VAL A 75 8.02 24.22 -5.59
C VAL A 75 8.83 22.97 -5.23
N GLY A 76 9.29 22.28 -6.25
CA GLY A 76 9.99 21.01 -6.14
C GLY A 76 9.23 19.90 -6.89
N SER A 77 9.92 19.19 -7.80
CA SER A 77 9.33 18.08 -8.52
C SER A 77 10.39 17.00 -8.78
N ASN A 78 9.96 15.73 -8.79
CA ASN A 78 10.83 14.60 -9.13
C ASN A 78 11.00 14.43 -10.65
N SER A 79 10.24 15.17 -11.47
CA SER A 79 10.25 15.07 -12.92
C SER A 79 9.95 16.41 -13.57
N ILE A 80 10.40 16.59 -14.80
CA ILE A 80 10.05 17.76 -15.62
C ILE A 80 8.61 17.61 -16.16
N ALA A 81 8.25 16.40 -16.60
CA ALA A 81 6.90 16.11 -17.04
C ALA A 81 5.94 16.07 -15.84
N PRO A 82 4.71 16.63 -15.97
CA PRO A 82 3.69 16.48 -14.95
C PRO A 82 3.40 15.00 -14.68
N ARG A 83 3.32 14.61 -13.41
CA ARG A 83 3.14 13.22 -12.98
C ARG A 83 4.19 12.26 -13.55
N GLY A 84 5.30 12.75 -14.04
CA GLY A 84 6.40 11.92 -14.50
C GLY A 84 7.09 11.19 -13.37
N CYS A 85 7.88 10.18 -13.69
CA CYS A 85 8.62 9.40 -12.70
C CYS A 85 10.05 9.10 -13.14
N GLN A 86 10.89 8.91 -12.15
CA GLN A 86 12.25 8.42 -12.32
C GLN A 86 12.30 6.91 -12.15
N THR A 87 13.39 6.27 -12.59
CA THR A 87 13.64 4.85 -12.38
C THR A 87 14.77 4.62 -11.38
N PHE A 88 14.74 3.44 -10.75
CA PHE A 88 15.60 3.07 -9.61
C PHE A 88 16.26 1.72 -9.87
N PRO A 89 17.22 1.65 -10.81
CA PRO A 89 17.80 0.39 -11.26
C PRO A 89 18.59 -0.36 -10.17
N GLU A 90 18.99 0.32 -9.11
CA GLU A 90 19.68 -0.27 -7.98
C GLU A 90 18.83 -1.27 -7.18
N PHE A 91 17.51 -1.14 -7.24
CA PHE A 91 16.59 -2.09 -6.61
C PHE A 91 16.23 -3.24 -7.54
N SER A 92 15.77 -2.92 -8.76
CA SER A 92 15.46 -3.87 -9.83
C SER A 92 15.39 -3.18 -11.18
N TYR A 93 15.69 -3.88 -12.27
CA TYR A 93 15.60 -3.32 -13.62
C TYR A 93 15.08 -4.30 -14.68
N GLN A 94 15.19 -5.61 -14.44
CA GLN A 94 14.90 -6.63 -15.46
C GLN A 94 13.48 -6.49 -15.99
N TRP A 95 12.51 -6.35 -15.09
CA TRP A 95 11.10 -6.17 -15.46
C TRP A 95 10.89 -4.96 -16.37
N LEU A 96 11.61 -3.84 -16.13
CA LEU A 96 11.47 -2.64 -16.96
C LEU A 96 12.15 -2.83 -18.32
N GLU A 97 13.28 -3.53 -18.37
CA GLU A 97 13.93 -3.90 -19.63
C GLU A 97 12.99 -4.68 -20.55
N ASP A 98 12.26 -5.63 -19.97
CA ASP A 98 11.29 -6.46 -20.68
C ASP A 98 10.04 -5.66 -21.12
N GLU A 99 9.66 -4.62 -20.35
CA GLU A 99 8.45 -3.82 -20.59
C GLU A 99 8.68 -2.48 -21.30
N LEU A 100 9.92 -2.07 -21.62
CA LEU A 100 10.21 -0.76 -22.22
C LEU A 100 9.37 -0.45 -23.46
N ASP A 101 9.03 -1.45 -24.26
CA ASP A 101 8.27 -1.27 -25.50
C ASP A 101 6.75 -1.47 -25.31
N THR A 102 6.30 -1.94 -24.14
CA THR A 102 4.89 -2.24 -23.87
C THR A 102 4.28 -1.38 -22.74
N VAL A 103 5.10 -0.74 -21.91
CA VAL A 103 4.66 0.05 -20.76
C VAL A 103 3.65 1.15 -21.12
N ALA A 104 3.73 1.71 -22.31
CA ALA A 104 2.81 2.76 -22.77
C ALA A 104 1.42 2.25 -23.19
N THR A 105 1.27 0.96 -23.42
CA THR A 105 0.04 0.34 -23.95
C THR A 105 -0.55 -0.73 -23.01
N ARG A 106 0.06 -0.96 -21.85
CA ARG A 106 -0.43 -1.93 -20.87
C ARG A 106 -1.74 -1.46 -20.23
N THR A 107 -2.50 -2.38 -19.67
CA THR A 107 -3.85 -2.13 -19.13
C THR A 107 -3.84 -1.35 -17.81
N ALA A 108 -2.88 -1.63 -16.93
CA ALA A 108 -2.75 -0.96 -15.64
C ALA A 108 -1.60 0.05 -15.65
N ASP A 109 -1.88 1.26 -15.22
CA ASP A 109 -0.92 2.34 -15.03
C ASP A 109 0.06 2.53 -16.21
N PRO A 110 -0.42 2.80 -17.45
CA PRO A 110 0.45 3.02 -18.59
C PRO A 110 1.27 4.32 -18.45
N PHE A 111 2.53 4.30 -18.92
CA PHE A 111 3.43 5.45 -18.94
C PHE A 111 3.96 5.69 -20.34
N TYR A 112 3.96 6.95 -20.76
CA TYR A 112 4.74 7.32 -21.95
C TYR A 112 6.24 7.22 -21.65
N ILE A 113 7.02 6.80 -22.63
CA ILE A 113 8.47 6.80 -22.58
C ILE A 113 9.02 7.15 -23.96
N SER A 114 9.96 8.11 -24.02
CA SER A 114 10.60 8.50 -25.28
C SER A 114 11.63 7.46 -25.73
N GLU A 115 11.91 7.41 -27.05
CA GLU A 115 12.96 6.51 -27.58
C GLU A 115 14.35 6.85 -27.04
N GLU A 116 14.63 8.13 -26.73
CA GLU A 116 15.84 8.54 -26.06
C GLU A 116 15.94 7.96 -24.66
N ALA A 117 14.87 8.08 -23.85
CA ALA A 117 14.83 7.51 -22.50
C ALA A 117 14.96 5.98 -22.51
N LYS A 118 14.35 5.29 -23.49
CA LYS A 118 14.54 3.84 -23.66
C LYS A 118 15.99 3.49 -23.94
N ALA A 119 16.64 4.22 -24.85
CA ALA A 119 18.04 3.99 -25.18
C ALA A 119 18.97 4.23 -23.98
N ASP A 120 18.75 5.30 -23.24
CA ASP A 120 19.46 5.61 -21.99
C ASP A 120 19.30 4.48 -20.96
N LEU A 121 18.06 4.02 -20.71
CA LEU A 121 17.79 2.98 -19.74
C LEU A 121 18.41 1.64 -20.13
N ARG A 122 18.35 1.24 -21.42
CA ARG A 122 19.03 0.03 -21.90
C ARG A 122 20.55 0.07 -21.65
N GLU A 123 21.17 1.24 -21.78
CA GLU A 123 22.60 1.40 -21.47
C GLU A 123 22.88 1.34 -19.97
N VAL A 124 22.04 1.98 -19.15
CA VAL A 124 22.10 1.97 -17.68
C VAL A 124 21.96 0.54 -17.16
N HIS A 125 20.99 -0.22 -17.64
CA HIS A 125 20.69 -1.57 -17.18
C HIS A 125 21.88 -2.55 -17.33
N LYS A 126 22.73 -2.35 -18.32
CA LYS A 126 23.95 -3.16 -18.48
C LYS A 126 24.90 -3.10 -17.26
N TYR A 127 24.98 -1.93 -16.63
CA TYR A 127 25.80 -1.75 -15.42
C TYR A 127 25.20 -2.49 -14.21
N TRP A 128 23.89 -2.49 -14.08
CA TRP A 128 23.19 -2.98 -12.89
C TRP A 128 23.03 -4.50 -12.84
N LYS A 129 23.31 -5.20 -13.91
CA LYS A 129 23.24 -6.67 -13.96
C LYS A 129 24.11 -7.30 -12.85
N GLY A 130 23.50 -8.13 -11.98
CA GLY A 130 24.14 -8.77 -10.84
C GLY A 130 24.33 -7.84 -9.62
N LYS A 131 23.87 -6.58 -9.68
CA LYS A 131 24.14 -5.58 -8.63
C LYS A 131 22.88 -5.10 -7.88
N THR A 132 21.69 -5.57 -8.25
CA THR A 132 20.42 -5.11 -7.69
C THR A 132 20.08 -5.77 -6.35
N THR A 133 19.21 -5.12 -5.55
CA THR A 133 18.70 -5.74 -4.32
C THR A 133 17.86 -6.97 -4.61
N SER A 134 17.03 -6.96 -5.65
CA SER A 134 16.17 -8.10 -6.01
C SER A 134 16.97 -9.35 -6.38
N GLU A 135 18.03 -9.21 -7.17
CA GLU A 135 18.93 -10.34 -7.49
C GLU A 135 19.61 -10.90 -6.25
N LEU A 136 20.04 -10.03 -5.33
CA LEU A 136 20.67 -10.49 -4.09
C LEU A 136 19.64 -11.16 -3.15
N ALA A 137 18.42 -10.60 -3.06
CA ALA A 137 17.34 -11.22 -2.29
C ALA A 137 17.03 -12.63 -2.79
N THR A 138 16.89 -12.80 -4.12
CA THR A 138 16.67 -14.12 -4.73
C THR A 138 17.79 -15.10 -4.38
N ALA A 139 19.06 -14.65 -4.38
CA ALA A 139 20.19 -15.49 -4.03
C ALA A 139 20.21 -15.94 -2.55
N TYR A 140 19.52 -15.22 -1.67
CA TYR A 140 19.36 -15.58 -0.25
C TYR A 140 18.09 -16.39 0.04
N MET A 141 17.11 -16.43 -0.87
CA MET A 141 15.88 -17.20 -0.67
C MET A 141 16.14 -18.71 -0.75
N ALA A 142 15.44 -19.47 0.07
CA ALA A 142 15.38 -20.92 -0.06
C ALA A 142 14.67 -21.31 -1.38
N PRO A 143 15.11 -22.39 -2.06
CA PRO A 143 14.45 -22.85 -3.30
C PRO A 143 12.94 -23.10 -3.13
N GLU A 144 12.51 -23.56 -1.95
CA GLU A 144 11.11 -23.79 -1.61
C GLU A 144 10.32 -22.48 -1.56
N ALA A 145 10.93 -21.40 -1.06
CA ALA A 145 10.29 -20.08 -1.04
C ALA A 145 10.12 -19.52 -2.46
N ILE A 146 11.15 -19.67 -3.30
CA ILE A 146 11.06 -19.27 -4.73
C ILE A 146 9.94 -20.05 -5.42
N ARG A 147 9.88 -21.37 -5.22
CA ARG A 147 8.81 -22.21 -5.78
C ARG A 147 7.41 -21.76 -5.31
N ALA A 148 7.25 -21.44 -4.04
CA ALA A 148 5.97 -20.95 -3.52
C ALA A 148 5.57 -19.61 -4.14
N ILE A 149 6.52 -18.72 -4.44
CA ILE A 149 6.29 -17.47 -5.18
C ILE A 149 5.86 -17.77 -6.62
N ASP A 150 6.58 -18.64 -7.31
CA ASP A 150 6.29 -19.04 -8.70
C ASP A 150 4.89 -19.67 -8.85
N HIS A 151 4.43 -20.35 -7.79
CA HIS A 151 3.09 -20.94 -7.72
C HIS A 151 2.03 -20.01 -7.09
N ASN A 152 2.32 -18.72 -6.90
CA ASN A 152 1.38 -17.73 -6.39
C ASN A 152 0.76 -18.08 -5.02
N ILE A 153 1.48 -18.77 -4.15
CA ILE A 153 1.06 -19.01 -2.75
C ILE A 153 1.08 -17.68 -1.98
N PHE A 154 2.12 -16.91 -2.19
CA PHE A 154 2.26 -15.51 -1.77
C PHE A 154 3.11 -14.75 -2.79
N THR A 155 3.03 -13.43 -2.76
CA THR A 155 3.99 -12.59 -3.47
C THR A 155 4.88 -11.88 -2.46
N PRO A 156 6.21 -11.79 -2.71
CA PRO A 156 7.02 -10.86 -1.94
C PRO A 156 6.43 -9.46 -2.16
N GLY A 157 6.39 -8.65 -1.09
CA GLY A 157 5.79 -7.34 -1.17
C GLY A 157 6.59 -6.34 -2.00
N ASN A 158 6.21 -5.09 -1.88
CA ASN A 158 6.82 -3.98 -2.62
C ASN A 158 8.36 -3.95 -2.52
N TYR A 159 8.94 -4.39 -1.42
CA TYR A 159 10.38 -4.32 -1.15
C TYR A 159 11.26 -5.28 -1.98
N PHE A 160 10.67 -6.21 -2.69
CA PHE A 160 11.45 -7.10 -3.55
C PHE A 160 11.94 -6.38 -4.81
N TYR A 161 11.07 -5.60 -5.45
CA TYR A 161 11.43 -4.84 -6.65
C TYR A 161 11.74 -3.36 -6.39
N ASN A 162 11.39 -2.85 -5.22
CA ASN A 162 11.49 -1.43 -4.89
C ASN A 162 12.27 -1.21 -3.58
N GLY A 163 12.59 0.05 -3.31
CA GLY A 163 13.24 0.48 -2.08
C GLY A 163 12.30 0.52 -0.87
N VAL A 164 12.86 0.84 0.27
CA VAL A 164 12.10 1.03 1.51
C VAL A 164 11.15 2.22 1.38
N GLY A 165 9.93 2.01 1.80
CA GLY A 165 8.86 2.99 2.01
C GLY A 165 8.14 2.67 3.33
N HIS A 166 6.81 2.88 3.38
CA HIS A 166 5.97 2.61 4.57
C HIS A 166 6.52 3.26 5.84
N VAL A 167 6.84 4.54 5.75
CA VAL A 167 7.45 5.31 6.83
C VAL A 167 6.83 6.70 6.93
N THR A 168 6.75 7.22 8.14
CA THR A 168 6.56 8.63 8.43
C THR A 168 7.77 9.12 9.21
N VAL A 169 8.54 10.01 8.62
CA VAL A 169 9.73 10.59 9.26
C VAL A 169 9.37 11.71 10.23
N LYS A 170 10.34 12.23 10.97
CA LYS A 170 10.17 13.37 11.88
C LYS A 170 10.10 14.71 11.12
N TYR A 171 9.02 14.95 10.37
CA TYR A 171 8.82 16.23 9.68
C TYR A 171 8.95 17.42 10.62
N TRP A 172 8.39 17.33 11.83
CA TRP A 172 8.43 18.38 12.83
C TRP A 172 9.86 18.78 13.23
N GLU A 173 10.81 17.84 13.27
CA GLU A 173 12.19 18.15 13.62
C GLU A 173 12.86 18.98 12.52
N VAL A 174 12.63 18.65 11.24
CA VAL A 174 13.12 19.44 10.11
C VAL A 174 12.48 20.83 10.11
N LEU A 175 11.17 20.93 10.39
CA LEU A 175 10.48 22.21 10.51
C LEU A 175 11.03 23.09 11.64
N GLU A 176 11.51 22.48 12.71
CA GLU A 176 11.97 23.16 13.92
C GLU A 176 13.44 23.60 13.83
N ILE A 177 14.34 22.69 13.43
CA ILE A 177 15.79 22.92 13.44
C ILE A 177 16.46 22.92 12.05
N GLY A 178 15.76 22.50 11.02
CA GLY A 178 16.30 22.33 9.67
C GLY A 178 17.37 21.26 9.54
N TYR A 179 17.88 21.07 8.33
CA TYR A 179 18.96 20.10 8.09
C TYR A 179 20.31 20.56 8.65
N GLU A 180 20.56 21.87 8.81
CA GLU A 180 21.74 22.35 9.55
C GLU A 180 21.75 21.83 11.00
N GLY A 181 20.58 21.81 11.66
CA GLY A 181 20.43 21.25 13.01
C GLY A 181 20.62 19.73 13.05
N ILE A 182 20.11 19.00 12.06
CA ILE A 182 20.30 17.54 11.95
C ILE A 182 21.78 17.21 11.68
N MET A 183 22.44 17.94 10.79
CA MET A 183 23.88 17.83 10.52
C MET A 183 24.71 18.06 11.79
N ALA A 184 24.35 19.06 12.59
CA ALA A 184 25.02 19.34 13.86
C ALA A 184 24.87 18.17 14.86
N LYS A 185 23.71 17.51 14.91
CA LYS A 185 23.49 16.29 15.71
C LYS A 185 24.38 15.13 15.23
N ALA A 186 24.43 14.90 13.92
CA ALA A 186 25.28 13.86 13.35
C ALA A 186 26.77 14.14 13.60
N GLN A 187 27.21 15.39 13.46
CA GLN A 187 28.59 15.81 13.76
C GLN A 187 28.93 15.59 15.23
N ALA A 188 28.03 15.93 16.15
CA ALA A 188 28.25 15.72 17.58
C ALA A 188 28.39 14.23 17.94
N GLU A 189 27.72 13.32 17.24
CA GLU A 189 27.93 11.88 17.39
C GLU A 189 29.23 11.41 16.73
N LEU A 190 29.61 11.98 15.58
CA LEU A 190 30.86 11.70 14.90
C LEU A 190 32.07 12.10 15.75
N ASP A 191 32.00 13.26 16.42
CA ASP A 191 33.05 13.76 17.31
C ASP A 191 33.27 12.85 18.54
N LYS A 192 32.32 12.00 18.88
CA LYS A 192 32.45 11.01 19.97
C LYS A 192 33.09 9.71 19.54
N CYS A 193 33.20 9.45 18.23
CA CYS A 193 33.77 8.21 17.71
C CYS A 193 35.27 8.18 17.91
N ASN A 194 35.79 7.11 18.53
CA ASN A 194 37.23 6.92 18.65
C ASN A 194 37.70 5.93 17.58
N VAL A 195 38.84 6.19 16.95
CA VAL A 195 39.40 5.37 15.87
C VAL A 195 39.68 3.93 16.30
N GLY A 196 39.79 3.66 17.60
CA GLY A 196 40.00 2.34 18.16
C GLY A 196 38.72 1.58 18.52
N ASP A 197 37.56 2.18 18.36
CA ASP A 197 36.27 1.51 18.64
C ASP A 197 35.97 0.46 17.57
N GLY A 198 35.42 -0.66 18.01
CA GLY A 198 35.13 -1.78 17.10
C GLY A 198 34.10 -1.48 16.02
N ASP A 199 33.23 -0.51 16.25
CA ASP A 199 32.19 -0.04 15.32
C ASP A 199 32.59 1.26 14.57
N TYR A 200 33.79 1.80 14.82
CA TYR A 200 34.23 3.08 14.24
C TYR A 200 34.01 3.16 12.73
N ALA A 201 34.42 2.11 12.02
CA ALA A 201 34.39 2.11 10.56
C ALA A 201 32.96 2.25 10.00
N GLU A 202 31.99 1.55 10.56
CA GLU A 202 30.60 1.59 10.12
C GLU A 202 29.89 2.85 10.62
N ARG A 203 30.03 3.15 11.91
CA ARG A 203 29.40 4.29 12.58
C ARG A 203 29.84 5.62 11.99
N SER A 204 31.15 5.83 11.81
CA SER A 204 31.67 7.08 11.25
C SER A 204 31.21 7.30 9.82
N ARG A 205 31.22 6.28 8.98
CA ARG A 205 30.78 6.35 7.58
C ARG A 205 29.29 6.64 7.45
N PHE A 206 28.47 6.07 8.33
CA PHE A 206 27.03 6.38 8.37
C PHE A 206 26.81 7.86 8.73
N LEU A 207 27.47 8.38 9.77
CA LEU A 207 27.30 9.75 10.21
C LEU A 207 27.80 10.76 9.15
N GLU A 208 28.93 10.48 8.50
CA GLU A 208 29.42 11.25 7.35
C GLU A 208 28.41 11.22 6.18
N ALA A 209 27.80 10.06 5.90
CA ALA A 209 26.82 9.91 4.86
C ALA A 209 25.52 10.71 5.15
N VAL A 210 25.10 10.77 6.41
CA VAL A 210 24.01 11.63 6.86
C VAL A 210 24.31 13.11 6.58
N ILE A 211 25.49 13.58 7.00
CA ILE A 211 25.91 14.97 6.80
C ILE A 211 25.93 15.32 5.30
N MET A 212 26.52 14.45 4.49
CA MET A 212 26.58 14.64 3.03
C MET A 212 25.19 14.70 2.40
N SER A 213 24.28 13.81 2.81
CA SER A 213 22.92 13.73 2.29
C SER A 213 22.11 14.99 2.65
N CYS A 214 22.22 15.45 3.89
CA CYS A 214 21.58 16.68 4.35
C CYS A 214 22.10 17.91 3.61
N GLN A 215 23.41 18.02 3.39
CA GLN A 215 24.00 19.13 2.62
C GLN A 215 23.48 19.13 1.17
N ALA A 216 23.39 17.97 0.54
CA ALA A 216 22.85 17.87 -0.81
C ALA A 216 21.40 18.36 -0.93
N VAL A 217 20.58 18.13 0.09
CA VAL A 217 19.21 18.66 0.17
C VAL A 217 19.17 20.17 0.29
N ILE A 218 20.06 20.75 1.10
CA ILE A 218 20.22 22.21 1.21
C ILE A 218 20.61 22.79 -0.15
N ASP A 219 21.60 22.23 -0.81
CA ASP A 219 22.08 22.67 -2.12
C ASP A 219 20.98 22.57 -3.19
N TYR A 220 20.16 21.53 -3.11
CA TYR A 220 19.00 21.37 -4.02
C TYR A 220 17.96 22.48 -3.83
N ALA A 221 17.63 22.82 -2.58
CA ALA A 221 16.72 23.93 -2.29
C ALA A 221 17.30 25.27 -2.80
N ASP A 222 18.60 25.50 -2.64
CA ASP A 222 19.28 26.69 -3.19
C ASP A 222 19.18 26.78 -4.72
N ARG A 223 19.17 25.66 -5.43
CA ARG A 223 18.94 25.64 -6.88
C ARG A 223 17.56 26.20 -7.22
N TYR A 224 16.53 25.83 -6.45
CA TYR A 224 15.18 26.38 -6.61
C TYR A 224 15.10 27.87 -6.27
N ALA A 225 15.81 28.30 -5.23
CA ALA A 225 15.89 29.73 -4.89
C ALA A 225 16.47 30.56 -6.05
N LYS A 226 17.55 30.10 -6.65
CA LYS A 226 18.19 30.75 -7.82
C LYS A 226 17.25 30.76 -9.02
N LEU A 227 16.62 29.62 -9.34
CA LEU A 227 15.68 29.52 -10.46
C LEU A 227 14.48 30.47 -10.28
N ALA A 228 13.93 30.57 -9.06
CA ALA A 228 12.84 31.49 -8.76
C ALA A 228 13.23 32.97 -8.92
N LEU A 229 14.45 33.36 -8.52
CA LEU A 229 14.99 34.71 -8.76
C LEU A 229 15.13 35.02 -10.26
N GLU A 230 15.73 34.13 -11.03
CA GLU A 230 15.85 34.29 -12.46
C GLU A 230 14.50 34.41 -13.18
N MET A 231 13.51 33.67 -12.75
CA MET A 231 12.12 33.76 -13.25
C MET A 231 11.47 35.09 -12.84
N ALA A 232 11.68 35.54 -11.62
CA ALA A 232 11.14 36.80 -11.10
C ALA A 232 11.70 38.01 -11.87
N GLU A 233 12.98 37.98 -12.24
CA GLU A 233 13.61 39.03 -13.08
C GLU A 233 12.95 39.17 -14.44
N LYS A 234 12.54 38.05 -15.04
CA LYS A 234 11.91 37.98 -16.36
C LYS A 234 10.38 38.17 -16.33
N CYS A 235 9.79 38.07 -15.13
CA CYS A 235 8.34 38.07 -14.95
C CYS A 235 7.77 39.49 -15.05
N THR A 236 6.78 39.69 -15.95
CA THR A 236 6.09 40.98 -16.13
C THR A 236 4.81 41.11 -15.31
N ASP A 237 4.23 40.00 -14.87
CA ASP A 237 3.07 40.01 -13.97
C ASP A 237 3.53 40.37 -12.54
N PRO A 238 3.06 41.50 -11.99
CA PRO A 238 3.48 41.94 -10.64
C PRO A 238 3.15 40.96 -9.53
N GLN A 239 1.98 40.28 -9.62
CA GLN A 239 1.57 39.29 -8.62
C GLN A 239 2.48 38.07 -8.66
N ARG A 240 2.65 37.49 -9.85
CA ARG A 240 3.52 36.32 -10.03
C ARG A 240 4.97 36.64 -9.67
N LYS A 241 5.47 37.80 -10.01
CA LYS A 241 6.79 38.27 -9.60
C LYS A 241 6.95 38.31 -8.09
N ALA A 242 5.98 38.83 -7.36
CA ALA A 242 5.99 38.86 -5.90
C ALA A 242 5.97 37.44 -5.31
N GLU A 243 5.16 36.54 -5.86
CA GLU A 243 5.14 35.11 -5.46
C GLU A 243 6.51 34.44 -5.66
N LEU A 244 7.15 34.64 -6.83
CA LEU A 244 8.47 34.08 -7.13
C LEU A 244 9.56 34.60 -6.18
N LEU A 245 9.51 35.85 -5.79
CA LEU A 245 10.43 36.43 -4.80
C LEU A 245 10.25 35.80 -3.42
N VAL A 246 9.02 35.53 -2.99
CA VAL A 246 8.73 34.79 -1.73
C VAL A 246 9.22 33.37 -1.83
N ILE A 247 8.96 32.66 -2.93
CA ILE A 247 9.46 31.31 -3.20
C ILE A 247 10.99 31.28 -3.11
N ALA A 248 11.67 32.22 -3.74
CA ALA A 248 13.13 32.32 -3.67
C ALA A 248 13.63 32.51 -2.23
N SER A 249 12.99 33.41 -1.48
CA SER A 249 13.30 33.63 -0.07
C SER A 249 13.07 32.38 0.79
N ASN A 250 11.95 31.69 0.59
CA ASN A 250 11.65 30.46 1.30
C ASN A 250 12.68 29.37 1.00
N CYS A 251 12.98 29.10 -0.26
CA CYS A 251 13.92 28.06 -0.67
C CYS A 251 15.38 28.36 -0.28
N SER A 252 15.77 29.63 -0.10
CA SER A 252 17.09 30.01 0.43
C SER A 252 17.24 29.78 1.94
N LYS A 253 16.13 29.55 2.64
CA LYS A 253 16.10 29.37 4.09
C LYS A 253 15.74 27.94 4.49
N VAL A 254 14.65 27.41 3.93
CA VAL A 254 14.17 26.08 4.26
C VAL A 254 14.43 25.11 3.12
N PRO A 255 14.78 23.83 3.38
CA PRO A 255 14.84 23.15 4.68
C PRO A 255 16.19 23.25 5.40
N ALA A 256 17.11 24.13 5.00
CA ALA A 256 18.40 24.30 5.66
C ALA A 256 18.22 24.67 7.14
N LYS A 257 17.37 25.65 7.40
CA LYS A 257 17.02 26.17 8.75
C LYS A 257 15.57 25.87 9.07
N GLY A 258 15.19 25.98 10.33
CA GLY A 258 13.81 25.85 10.78
C GLY A 258 12.89 26.89 10.14
N ALA A 259 11.64 26.50 9.90
CA ALA A 259 10.60 27.39 9.41
C ALA A 259 10.14 28.38 10.48
N THR A 260 9.78 29.59 10.07
CA THR A 260 9.29 30.63 11.00
C THR A 260 7.88 31.11 10.68
N ASN A 261 7.33 30.72 9.56
CA ASN A 261 5.97 31.01 9.12
C ASN A 261 5.34 29.81 8.41
N PHE A 262 4.04 29.89 8.13
CA PHE A 262 3.28 28.78 7.57
C PHE A 262 3.70 28.41 6.13
N TRP A 263 4.03 29.41 5.27
CA TRP A 263 4.46 29.12 3.91
C TRP A 263 5.83 28.44 3.88
N GLU A 264 6.78 28.91 4.71
CA GLU A 264 8.07 28.25 4.90
C GLU A 264 7.88 26.80 5.40
N ALA A 265 6.97 26.59 6.35
CA ALA A 265 6.67 25.24 6.86
C ALA A 265 6.09 24.33 5.74
N CYS A 266 5.19 24.83 4.91
CA CYS A 266 4.64 24.10 3.77
C CYS A 266 5.75 23.74 2.76
N GLN A 267 6.64 24.67 2.42
CA GLN A 267 7.73 24.43 1.49
C GLN A 267 8.77 23.45 2.06
N SER A 268 9.11 23.55 3.33
CA SER A 268 10.03 22.63 4.00
C SER A 268 9.46 21.22 4.07
N PHE A 269 8.20 21.07 4.48
CA PHE A 269 7.48 19.79 4.45
C PHE A 269 7.56 19.15 3.07
N TRP A 270 7.30 19.95 2.03
CA TRP A 270 7.27 19.43 0.66
C TRP A 270 8.64 18.92 0.21
N PHE A 271 9.73 19.65 0.48
CA PHE A 271 11.07 19.16 0.14
C PHE A 271 11.40 17.85 0.86
N VAL A 272 11.02 17.67 2.12
CA VAL A 272 11.21 16.40 2.83
C VAL A 272 10.44 15.29 2.12
N GLN A 273 9.14 15.48 1.88
CA GLN A 273 8.25 14.49 1.26
C GLN A 273 8.73 14.09 -0.15
N GLN A 274 9.12 15.06 -0.96
CA GLN A 274 9.61 14.87 -2.30
C GLN A 274 10.95 14.10 -2.33
N LEU A 275 11.92 14.51 -1.51
CA LEU A 275 13.28 14.01 -1.59
C LEU A 275 13.47 12.62 -0.97
N LEU A 276 12.65 12.25 -0.01
CA LEU A 276 12.54 10.85 0.43
C LEU A 276 12.19 9.93 -0.75
N GLN A 277 11.34 10.39 -1.66
CA GLN A 277 10.92 9.65 -2.84
C GLN A 277 11.90 9.77 -4.02
N MET A 278 12.97 10.53 -3.85
CA MET A 278 14.13 10.56 -4.76
C MET A 278 15.25 9.63 -4.25
N GLU A 279 15.38 9.45 -2.94
CA GLU A 279 16.34 8.50 -2.36
C GLU A 279 15.91 7.04 -2.55
N SER A 280 14.60 6.76 -2.43
CA SER A 280 14.03 5.41 -2.49
C SER A 280 12.81 5.34 -3.42
N SER A 281 12.66 4.21 -4.13
CA SER A 281 11.47 3.92 -4.93
C SER A 281 10.28 3.39 -4.11
N GLY A 282 10.43 3.13 -2.81
CA GLY A 282 9.36 2.64 -1.96
C GLY A 282 8.16 3.60 -1.91
N HIS A 283 6.96 3.06 -1.87
CA HIS A 283 5.73 3.85 -1.70
C HIS A 283 5.30 3.96 -0.23
N SER A 284 4.15 4.60 0.03
CA SER A 284 3.61 4.80 1.39
C SER A 284 4.51 5.63 2.32
N ILE A 285 5.31 6.53 1.74
CA ILE A 285 5.96 7.58 2.53
C ILE A 285 4.88 8.59 2.88
N SER A 286 4.43 8.53 4.12
CA SER A 286 3.16 9.12 4.55
C SER A 286 3.39 10.40 5.37
N PRO A 287 2.66 11.49 5.09
CA PRO A 287 2.71 12.71 5.90
C PRO A 287 2.35 12.51 7.37
N GLY A 288 1.52 11.52 7.68
CA GLY A 288 1.09 11.23 9.03
C GLY A 288 0.22 12.31 9.63
N ARG A 289 0.49 12.70 10.87
CA ARG A 289 -0.30 13.66 11.66
C ARG A 289 0.00 15.12 11.26
N PHE A 290 -0.24 15.43 10.00
CA PHE A 290 0.06 16.71 9.37
C PHE A 290 -0.61 17.91 10.10
N ASP A 291 -1.84 17.74 10.53
CA ASP A 291 -2.60 18.76 11.26
C ASP A 291 -1.98 19.11 12.62
N GLN A 292 -1.08 18.27 13.17
CA GLN A 292 -0.44 18.50 14.45
C GLN A 292 0.87 19.28 14.30
N TYR A 293 1.79 18.80 13.45
CA TYR A 293 3.10 19.44 13.35
C TYR A 293 3.11 20.72 12.51
N MET A 294 2.09 20.93 11.65
CA MET A 294 1.93 22.17 10.90
C MET A 294 1.15 23.25 11.67
N TYR A 295 0.33 22.85 12.66
CA TYR A 295 -0.55 23.79 13.37
C TYR A 295 0.15 24.95 14.08
N PRO A 296 1.30 24.78 14.74
CA PRO A 296 1.98 25.90 15.40
C PRO A 296 2.33 27.06 14.45
N TYR A 297 2.74 26.76 13.22
CA TYR A 297 3.08 27.75 12.19
C TYR A 297 1.83 28.46 11.67
N TYR A 298 0.78 27.70 11.37
CA TYR A 298 -0.52 28.25 10.97
C TYR A 298 -1.10 29.15 12.05
N LYS A 299 -1.18 28.67 13.29
CA LYS A 299 -1.75 29.40 14.41
C LYS A 299 -1.04 30.73 14.64
N LYS A 300 0.29 30.73 14.66
CA LYS A 300 1.11 31.93 14.83
C LYS A 300 0.79 32.99 13.74
N ASP A 301 0.74 32.58 12.50
CA ASP A 301 0.54 33.50 11.38
C ASP A 301 -0.90 34.04 11.32
N ILE A 302 -1.90 33.24 11.66
CA ILE A 302 -3.30 33.69 11.78
C ILE A 302 -3.46 34.66 12.94
N GLU A 303 -2.91 34.38 14.12
CA GLU A 303 -3.01 35.24 15.31
C GLU A 303 -2.28 36.58 15.11
N SER A 304 -1.19 36.59 14.35
CA SER A 304 -0.45 37.83 14.01
C SER A 304 -1.06 38.59 12.81
N GLY A 305 -1.99 38.02 12.10
CA GLY A 305 -2.52 38.57 10.85
C GLY A 305 -1.57 38.50 9.65
N ALA A 306 -0.49 37.72 9.75
CA ALA A 306 0.49 37.54 8.67
C ALA A 306 -0.06 36.75 7.48
N ILE A 307 -1.04 35.88 7.72
CA ILE A 307 -1.76 35.13 6.66
C ILE A 307 -3.27 35.14 6.93
N THR A 308 -4.06 35.14 5.88
CA THR A 308 -5.50 34.89 5.99
C THR A 308 -5.81 33.39 5.91
N ARG A 309 -6.95 32.98 6.47
CA ARG A 309 -7.39 31.59 6.41
C ARG A 309 -7.53 31.09 4.97
N THR A 310 -8.01 31.95 4.06
CA THR A 310 -8.13 31.65 2.63
C THR A 310 -6.77 31.43 1.96
N ALA A 311 -5.79 32.27 2.27
CA ALA A 311 -4.44 32.10 1.73
C ALA A 311 -3.73 30.86 2.29
N ALA A 312 -3.95 30.53 3.57
CA ALA A 312 -3.45 29.30 4.17
C ALA A 312 -4.09 28.06 3.52
N GLN A 313 -5.40 28.11 3.21
CA GLN A 313 -6.07 27.03 2.49
C GLN A 313 -5.51 26.84 1.09
N GLU A 314 -5.23 27.92 0.34
CA GLU A 314 -4.63 27.82 -0.99
C GLU A 314 -3.24 27.14 -0.95
N LEU A 315 -2.44 27.41 0.09
CA LEU A 315 -1.15 26.71 0.28
C LEU A 315 -1.35 25.20 0.54
N LEU A 316 -2.34 24.84 1.37
CA LEU A 316 -2.68 23.43 1.60
C LEU A 316 -3.16 22.76 0.30
N ASP A 317 -4.06 23.38 -0.42
CA ASP A 317 -4.56 22.88 -1.70
C ASP A 317 -3.41 22.67 -2.70
N CYS A 318 -2.41 23.58 -2.73
CA CYS A 318 -1.19 23.39 -3.52
C CYS A 318 -0.40 22.15 -3.10
N ILE A 319 -0.29 21.86 -1.79
CA ILE A 319 0.35 20.62 -1.29
C ILE A 319 -0.43 19.39 -1.78
N TRP A 320 -1.77 19.41 -1.73
CA TRP A 320 -2.61 18.31 -2.24
C TRP A 320 -2.38 18.08 -3.74
N VAL A 321 -2.27 19.14 -4.53
CA VAL A 321 -1.90 19.02 -5.95
C VAL A 321 -0.51 18.39 -6.11
N LYS A 322 0.49 18.85 -5.34
CA LYS A 322 1.87 18.31 -5.38
C LYS A 322 1.93 16.82 -4.99
N LEU A 323 1.15 16.38 -4.03
CA LEU A 323 1.06 14.97 -3.64
C LEU A 323 0.54 14.08 -4.78
N ASN A 324 -0.25 14.63 -5.71
CA ASN A 324 -0.71 13.94 -6.92
C ASN A 324 0.27 14.08 -8.11
N ASP A 325 1.29 14.94 -8.03
CA ASP A 325 2.36 15.05 -9.02
C ASP A 325 3.43 13.95 -8.86
N LEU A 326 3.61 13.44 -7.66
CA LEU A 326 4.53 12.32 -7.40
C LEU A 326 4.01 11.03 -8.04
N ASN A 327 4.90 10.32 -8.73
CA ASN A 327 4.56 9.05 -9.36
C ASN A 327 5.75 8.08 -9.37
N LYS A 328 5.45 6.78 -9.51
CA LYS A 328 6.44 5.70 -9.59
C LYS A 328 5.95 4.63 -10.56
N VAL A 329 6.82 4.18 -11.45
CA VAL A 329 6.54 3.07 -12.33
C VAL A 329 6.83 1.74 -11.62
N ARG A 330 5.97 0.74 -11.85
CA ARG A 330 6.09 -0.64 -11.35
C ARG A 330 6.00 -1.62 -12.51
N ASP A 331 6.44 -2.85 -12.31
CA ASP A 331 6.19 -3.95 -13.23
C ASP A 331 4.68 -4.18 -13.44
N ALA A 332 4.30 -4.81 -14.54
CA ALA A 332 2.90 -4.97 -14.93
C ALA A 332 2.07 -5.72 -13.87
N ALA A 333 2.63 -6.76 -13.23
CA ALA A 333 1.93 -7.53 -12.20
C ALA A 333 1.70 -6.70 -10.94
N SER A 334 2.71 -5.97 -10.49
CA SER A 334 2.58 -5.03 -9.37
C SER A 334 1.64 -3.87 -9.71
N ALA A 335 1.62 -3.39 -10.95
CA ALA A 335 0.69 -2.34 -11.39
C ALA A 335 -0.78 -2.81 -11.29
N GLU A 336 -1.10 -4.08 -11.54
CA GLU A 336 -2.43 -4.64 -11.28
C GLU A 336 -2.75 -4.76 -9.79
N GLY A 337 -1.76 -5.15 -8.97
CA GLY A 337 -1.90 -5.26 -7.50
C GLY A 337 -1.97 -3.93 -6.76
N PHE A 338 -1.55 -2.82 -7.39
CA PHE A 338 -1.51 -1.45 -6.84
C PHE A 338 -2.13 -0.43 -7.80
N ALA A 339 -3.12 -0.84 -8.58
CA ALA A 339 -3.65 -0.10 -9.72
C ALA A 339 -4.09 1.35 -9.40
N GLY A 340 -3.93 2.27 -10.35
CA GLY A 340 -4.40 3.65 -10.28
C GLY A 340 -3.32 4.67 -9.91
N TYR A 341 -2.05 4.42 -10.18
CA TYR A 341 -0.89 5.29 -9.92
C TYR A 341 -0.73 5.66 -8.43
N SER A 342 -1.25 4.88 -7.52
CA SER A 342 -1.25 5.23 -6.10
C SER A 342 0.12 5.13 -5.48
N LEU A 343 0.48 6.14 -4.67
CA LEU A 343 1.67 6.14 -3.80
C LEU A 343 1.33 5.96 -2.32
N PHE A 344 0.05 5.79 -1.98
CA PHE A 344 -0.43 5.49 -0.62
C PHE A 344 0.10 6.48 0.43
N GLN A 345 0.13 7.77 0.12
CA GLN A 345 0.60 8.83 1.01
C GLN A 345 -0.49 9.14 2.03
N ASN A 346 -0.52 8.42 3.15
CA ASN A 346 -1.55 8.59 4.16
C ASN A 346 -1.31 9.85 5.02
N LEU A 347 -2.32 10.68 5.11
CA LEU A 347 -2.36 11.87 5.95
C LEU A 347 -3.54 11.74 6.90
N ILE A 348 -3.30 11.76 8.21
CA ILE A 348 -4.33 11.50 9.21
C ILE A 348 -4.52 12.70 10.14
N VAL A 349 -5.77 13.01 10.44
CA VAL A 349 -6.15 14.16 11.28
C VAL A 349 -6.95 13.74 12.51
N GLY A 350 -6.98 14.60 13.51
CA GLY A 350 -7.68 14.36 14.77
C GLY A 350 -6.96 13.39 15.70
N GLY A 351 -7.72 12.74 16.58
CA GLY A 351 -7.21 11.78 17.55
C GLY A 351 -6.74 12.41 18.86
N GLN A 352 -5.83 11.73 19.52
CA GLN A 352 -5.34 12.08 20.87
C GLN A 352 -3.86 12.49 20.85
N ASP A 353 -3.46 13.29 21.86
CA ASP A 353 -2.05 13.48 22.21
C ASP A 353 -1.55 12.31 23.11
N LYS A 354 -0.26 12.38 23.48
CA LYS A 354 0.37 11.39 24.37
C LYS A 354 -0.31 11.25 25.75
N ASP A 355 -1.03 12.28 26.20
CA ASP A 355 -1.69 12.35 27.51
C ASP A 355 -3.18 11.95 27.43
N GLY A 356 -3.71 11.72 26.21
CA GLY A 356 -5.09 11.27 25.97
C GLY A 356 -6.09 12.42 25.81
N ASN A 357 -5.64 13.61 25.43
CA ASN A 357 -6.51 14.74 25.15
C ASN A 357 -6.81 14.84 23.65
N ASP A 358 -8.02 15.30 23.30
CA ASP A 358 -8.38 15.61 21.93
C ASP A 358 -7.53 16.73 21.34
N VAL A 359 -6.97 16.49 20.15
CA VAL A 359 -6.08 17.41 19.46
C VAL A 359 -6.65 17.96 18.14
N THR A 360 -7.94 17.78 17.92
CA THR A 360 -8.64 18.40 16.78
C THR A 360 -8.42 19.91 16.77
N ASN A 361 -8.05 20.48 15.63
CA ASN A 361 -7.76 21.89 15.45
C ASN A 361 -8.24 22.38 14.07
N ASP A 362 -8.03 23.66 13.75
CA ASP A 362 -8.45 24.27 12.48
C ASP A 362 -7.91 23.52 11.26
N LEU A 363 -6.64 23.09 11.30
CA LEU A 363 -6.03 22.36 10.19
C LEU A 363 -6.66 20.98 9.98
N SER A 364 -7.24 20.36 11.02
CA SER A 364 -7.98 19.10 10.87
C SER A 364 -9.14 19.26 9.88
N PHE A 365 -9.88 20.37 9.97
CA PHE A 365 -10.96 20.72 9.05
C PHE A 365 -10.43 21.18 7.69
N MET A 366 -9.36 22.00 7.68
CA MET A 366 -8.79 22.50 6.43
C MET A 366 -8.17 21.41 5.56
N CYS A 367 -7.64 20.34 6.13
CA CYS A 367 -7.20 19.15 5.39
C CYS A 367 -8.37 18.41 4.72
N ILE A 368 -9.52 18.33 5.39
CA ILE A 368 -10.75 17.79 4.78
C ILE A 368 -11.20 18.68 3.62
N GLU A 369 -11.19 19.99 3.82
CA GLU A 369 -11.53 20.98 2.80
C GLU A 369 -10.60 20.89 1.58
N ALA A 370 -9.30 20.74 1.79
CA ALA A 370 -8.32 20.55 0.70
C ALA A 370 -8.64 19.31 -0.15
N SER A 371 -9.08 18.21 0.46
CA SER A 371 -9.52 17.02 -0.27
C SER A 371 -10.80 17.26 -1.07
N MET A 372 -11.74 18.10 -0.56
CA MET A 372 -12.92 18.51 -1.32
C MET A 372 -12.56 19.41 -2.51
N HIS A 373 -11.64 20.36 -2.33
CA HIS A 373 -11.21 21.31 -3.34
C HIS A 373 -10.47 20.64 -4.49
N VAL A 374 -9.46 19.84 -4.16
CA VAL A 374 -8.59 19.19 -5.16
C VAL A 374 -9.30 18.02 -5.81
N HIS A 375 -10.08 17.25 -5.05
CA HIS A 375 -10.87 16.10 -5.48
C HIS A 375 -10.07 15.06 -6.29
N LEU A 376 -8.87 14.71 -5.79
CA LEU A 376 -7.94 13.75 -6.37
C LEU A 376 -7.60 12.65 -5.35
N PRO A 377 -7.07 11.49 -5.82
CA PRO A 377 -6.79 10.34 -4.95
C PRO A 377 -5.82 10.58 -3.80
N ALA A 378 -4.83 11.45 -3.97
CA ALA A 378 -3.82 11.73 -2.95
C ALA A 378 -4.04 13.11 -2.28
N PRO A 379 -3.70 13.21 -0.97
CA PRO A 379 -3.26 12.15 -0.07
C PRO A 379 -4.41 11.19 0.27
N SER A 380 -4.06 9.97 0.73
CA SER A 380 -5.04 9.09 1.38
C SER A 380 -5.43 9.69 2.72
N LEU A 381 -6.43 10.58 2.72
CA LEU A 381 -6.88 11.25 3.94
C LEU A 381 -7.56 10.26 4.88
N SER A 382 -7.24 10.34 6.15
CA SER A 382 -7.73 9.48 7.22
C SER A 382 -8.16 10.30 8.43
N ILE A 383 -9.12 9.77 9.19
CA ILE A 383 -9.61 10.37 10.45
C ILE A 383 -9.38 9.39 11.59
N ARG A 384 -8.75 9.85 12.66
CA ARG A 384 -8.73 9.12 13.92
C ARG A 384 -10.01 9.38 14.70
N VAL A 385 -10.65 8.32 15.12
CA VAL A 385 -11.92 8.36 15.87
C VAL A 385 -11.73 7.70 17.22
N TRP A 386 -12.18 8.37 18.29
CA TRP A 386 -12.20 7.88 19.64
C TRP A 386 -13.42 8.43 20.39
N ASN A 387 -13.65 8.00 21.63
CA ASN A 387 -14.83 8.41 22.41
C ASN A 387 -14.95 9.92 22.59
N GLY A 388 -13.83 10.64 22.66
CA GLY A 388 -13.78 12.10 22.77
C GLY A 388 -13.72 12.86 21.43
N SER A 389 -13.80 12.19 20.29
CA SER A 389 -13.78 12.88 18.98
C SER A 389 -14.94 13.86 18.85
N PRO A 390 -14.70 15.13 18.46
CA PRO A 390 -15.74 16.11 18.22
C PRO A 390 -16.74 15.63 17.15
N HIS A 391 -18.02 15.77 17.45
CA HIS A 391 -19.08 15.37 16.52
C HIS A 391 -18.99 16.12 15.20
N ASP A 392 -18.68 17.43 15.24
CA ASP A 392 -18.54 18.27 14.05
C ASP A 392 -17.43 17.81 13.11
N LEU A 393 -16.31 17.29 13.66
CA LEU A 393 -15.24 16.69 12.85
C LEU A 393 -15.76 15.46 12.08
N LEU A 394 -16.53 14.59 12.75
CA LEU A 394 -17.09 13.38 12.12
C LEU A 394 -18.12 13.74 11.05
N ILE A 395 -18.96 14.76 11.28
CA ILE A 395 -19.91 15.25 10.28
C ILE A 395 -19.17 15.85 9.08
N LYS A 396 -18.14 16.66 9.30
CA LYS A 396 -17.32 17.21 8.20
C LYS A 396 -16.63 16.10 7.40
N ALA A 397 -16.12 15.06 8.08
CA ALA A 397 -15.59 13.88 7.43
C ALA A 397 -16.64 13.13 6.59
N ALA A 398 -17.86 12.98 7.13
CA ALA A 398 -18.98 12.37 6.41
C ALA A 398 -19.43 13.20 5.20
N GLU A 399 -19.36 14.54 5.26
CA GLU A 399 -19.59 15.41 4.11
C GLU A 399 -18.60 15.15 2.99
N LEU A 400 -17.31 14.94 3.30
CA LEU A 400 -16.31 14.53 2.31
C LEU A 400 -16.65 13.14 1.74
N THR A 401 -16.98 12.18 2.59
CA THR A 401 -17.38 10.82 2.15
C THR A 401 -18.57 10.88 1.18
N ARG A 402 -19.56 11.73 1.45
CA ARG A 402 -20.73 11.93 0.60
C ARG A 402 -20.39 12.45 -0.81
N THR A 403 -19.24 13.11 -0.99
CA THR A 403 -18.83 13.58 -2.34
C THR A 403 -18.51 12.44 -3.30
N GLY A 404 -18.37 11.21 -2.81
CA GLY A 404 -18.07 10.02 -3.61
C GLY A 404 -16.58 9.77 -3.84
N ILE A 405 -15.68 10.64 -3.35
CA ILE A 405 -14.22 10.50 -3.56
C ILE A 405 -13.60 9.28 -2.86
N GLY A 406 -14.35 8.60 -2.00
CA GLY A 406 -13.84 7.47 -1.22
C GLY A 406 -12.90 7.86 -0.06
N LEU A 407 -12.95 9.10 0.37
CA LEU A 407 -12.20 9.66 1.50
C LEU A 407 -13.17 10.28 2.51
N PRO A 408 -12.76 10.38 3.78
CA PRO A 408 -11.61 9.77 4.41
C PRO A 408 -11.85 8.30 4.78
N ALA A 409 -10.76 7.60 5.17
CA ALA A 409 -10.88 6.35 5.93
C ALA A 409 -10.97 6.65 7.43
N TYR A 410 -11.65 5.79 8.19
CA TYR A 410 -11.91 5.98 9.62
C TYR A 410 -11.19 4.93 10.43
N TYR A 411 -10.48 5.35 11.50
CA TYR A 411 -9.62 4.50 12.34
C TYR A 411 -9.97 4.64 13.81
N ASN A 412 -10.07 3.49 14.49
CA ASN A 412 -10.53 3.40 15.88
C ASN A 412 -9.36 3.43 16.86
N ASP A 413 -9.18 4.53 17.56
CA ASP A 413 -8.16 4.67 18.61
C ASP A 413 -8.33 3.63 19.73
N GLU A 414 -9.59 3.26 20.08
CA GLU A 414 -9.90 2.32 21.16
C GLU A 414 -9.43 0.89 20.87
N VAL A 415 -9.07 0.58 19.64
CA VAL A 415 -8.54 -0.71 19.21
C VAL A 415 -7.07 -0.60 18.81
N ILE A 416 -6.71 0.43 18.06
CA ILE A 416 -5.35 0.59 17.53
C ILE A 416 -4.34 0.87 18.64
N ILE A 417 -4.67 1.72 19.61
CA ILE A 417 -3.78 2.01 20.74
C ILE A 417 -3.41 0.75 21.51
N PRO A 418 -4.38 -0.06 22.01
CA PRO A 418 -4.06 -1.34 22.64
C PRO A 418 -3.33 -2.33 21.72
N ALA A 419 -3.68 -2.41 20.44
CA ALA A 419 -2.98 -3.28 19.49
C ALA A 419 -1.50 -2.94 19.35
N LEU A 420 -1.16 -1.65 19.32
CA LEU A 420 0.23 -1.18 19.30
C LEU A 420 0.96 -1.44 20.60
N GLN A 421 0.29 -1.29 21.75
CA GLN A 421 0.87 -1.65 23.05
C GLN A 421 1.16 -3.15 23.14
N ASN A 422 0.28 -4.01 22.63
CA ASN A 422 0.53 -5.44 22.51
C ASN A 422 1.76 -5.76 21.63
N ARG A 423 2.10 -4.88 20.71
CA ARG A 423 3.29 -4.96 19.86
C ARG A 423 4.54 -4.38 20.52
N GLY A 424 4.43 -3.82 21.71
CA GLY A 424 5.54 -3.33 22.52
C GLY A 424 5.75 -1.81 22.51
N LEU A 425 4.83 -1.02 21.93
CA LEU A 425 4.89 0.43 22.04
C LEU A 425 4.50 0.88 23.45
N SER A 426 5.13 1.96 23.94
CA SER A 426 4.64 2.64 25.13
C SER A 426 3.23 3.22 24.88
N LEU A 427 2.47 3.46 25.94
CA LEU A 427 1.14 4.07 25.81
C LEU A 427 1.23 5.46 25.15
N ALA A 428 2.25 6.25 25.49
CA ALA A 428 2.47 7.56 24.91
C ALA A 428 2.73 7.48 23.40
N ASP A 429 3.60 6.58 22.96
CA ASP A 429 3.89 6.37 21.53
C ASP A 429 2.67 5.79 20.79
N ALA A 430 1.95 4.85 21.42
CA ALA A 430 0.76 4.26 20.84
C ALA A 430 -0.37 5.29 20.66
N ARG A 431 -0.58 6.21 21.60
CA ARG A 431 -1.56 7.30 21.49
C ARG A 431 -1.25 8.28 20.36
N GLU A 432 0.02 8.45 20.04
CA GLU A 432 0.46 9.33 18.94
C GLU A 432 0.68 8.59 17.63
N TYR A 433 0.02 7.45 17.44
CA TYR A 433 0.13 6.70 16.18
C TYR A 433 -0.37 7.52 14.98
N ASN A 434 0.16 7.20 13.84
CA ASN A 434 -0.37 7.58 12.53
C ASN A 434 -0.54 6.32 11.67
N ILE A 435 -1.22 6.48 10.54
CA ILE A 435 -1.36 5.42 9.56
C ILE A 435 -0.34 5.61 8.43
N ILE A 436 0.22 4.51 7.98
CA ILE A 436 1.10 4.42 6.83
C ILE A 436 0.34 3.73 5.71
N GLY A 437 0.51 4.21 4.49
CA GLY A 437 -0.06 3.51 3.35
C GLY A 437 -1.56 3.37 3.42
N CYS A 438 -2.02 2.13 3.56
CA CYS A 438 -3.45 1.79 3.53
C CYS A 438 -4.11 1.87 4.90
N VAL A 439 -3.70 0.98 5.82
CA VAL A 439 -4.35 0.78 7.13
C VAL A 439 -3.36 0.53 8.26
N GLU A 440 -2.07 0.64 8.02
CA GLU A 440 -1.00 0.20 8.89
C GLU A 440 -0.66 1.25 9.95
N PRO A 441 -0.90 0.98 11.25
CA PRO A 441 -0.57 1.94 12.29
C PRO A 441 0.89 1.84 12.74
N GLN A 442 1.52 2.99 12.97
CA GLN A 442 2.85 3.08 13.58
C GLN A 442 3.06 4.39 14.34
N LYS A 443 4.16 4.48 15.10
CA LYS A 443 4.64 5.75 15.67
C LYS A 443 5.58 6.44 14.68
N ALA A 444 5.17 7.61 14.19
CA ALA A 444 5.97 8.44 13.30
C ALA A 444 7.35 8.78 13.90
N GLY A 445 8.37 8.78 13.07
CA GLY A 445 9.73 9.15 13.44
C GLY A 445 10.46 8.17 14.38
N LYS A 446 9.81 7.07 14.79
CA LYS A 446 10.40 6.04 15.66
C LYS A 446 10.34 4.65 15.08
N THR A 447 9.51 4.43 14.06
CA THR A 447 9.29 3.11 13.49
C THR A 447 9.86 3.04 12.09
N GLU A 448 10.57 1.98 11.83
CA GLU A 448 10.77 1.42 10.51
C GLU A 448 10.09 0.05 10.48
N GLY A 449 8.98 -0.02 9.76
CA GLY A 449 8.20 -1.24 9.62
C GLY A 449 8.03 -1.57 8.15
N TRP A 450 8.32 -2.80 7.77
CA TRP A 450 7.97 -3.31 6.46
C TRP A 450 6.50 -3.72 6.50
N HIS A 451 5.62 -2.74 6.44
CA HIS A 451 4.18 -2.94 6.62
C HIS A 451 3.49 -3.55 5.39
N ASP A 452 4.17 -3.54 4.25
CA ASP A 452 3.73 -4.13 2.98
C ASP A 452 4.72 -5.24 2.56
N ALA A 453 5.00 -6.15 3.51
CA ALA A 453 6.09 -7.09 3.37
C ALA A 453 5.79 -8.22 2.39
N ALA A 454 4.56 -8.73 2.35
CA ALA A 454 4.10 -9.75 1.43
C ALA A 454 2.58 -9.78 1.32
N PHE A 455 2.07 -10.29 0.19
CA PHE A 455 0.64 -10.59 0.00
C PHE A 455 0.42 -12.09 0.06
N PHE A 456 -0.34 -12.54 1.06
CA PHE A 456 -0.61 -13.94 1.32
C PHE A 456 -2.08 -14.28 1.03
N ASN A 457 -2.30 -15.07 -0.01
CA ASN A 457 -3.61 -15.55 -0.37
C ASN A 457 -3.99 -16.79 0.47
N MET A 458 -4.86 -16.62 1.46
CA MET A 458 -5.26 -17.67 2.38
C MET A 458 -6.00 -18.85 1.72
N CYS A 459 -6.48 -18.68 0.48
CA CYS A 459 -7.15 -19.76 -0.26
C CYS A 459 -6.15 -20.75 -0.89
N ARG A 460 -4.92 -20.32 -1.20
CA ARG A 460 -3.92 -21.18 -1.84
C ARG A 460 -3.47 -22.38 -0.96
N PRO A 461 -3.21 -22.23 0.33
CA PRO A 461 -2.95 -23.40 1.20
C PRO A 461 -4.09 -24.41 1.23
N LEU A 462 -5.36 -24.00 1.03
CA LEU A 462 -6.46 -24.94 0.91
C LEU A 462 -6.35 -25.81 -0.34
N GLU A 463 -5.96 -25.23 -1.48
CA GLU A 463 -5.70 -25.99 -2.71
C GLU A 463 -4.57 -27.00 -2.49
N LEU A 464 -3.52 -26.64 -1.74
CA LEU A 464 -2.45 -27.56 -1.36
C LEU A 464 -2.96 -28.71 -0.47
N VAL A 465 -3.99 -28.50 0.36
CA VAL A 465 -4.63 -29.61 1.11
C VAL A 465 -5.29 -30.59 0.14
N PHE A 466 -6.08 -30.12 -0.81
CA PHE A 466 -6.71 -30.97 -1.82
C PHE A 466 -5.69 -31.69 -2.71
N GLY A 467 -4.54 -31.06 -2.98
CA GLY A 467 -3.43 -31.60 -3.75
C GLY A 467 -2.44 -32.44 -2.93
N ASN A 468 -2.65 -32.63 -1.61
CA ASN A 468 -1.68 -33.26 -0.70
C ASN A 468 -0.27 -32.64 -0.80
N GLY A 469 -0.20 -31.31 -0.84
CA GLY A 469 1.01 -30.50 -0.98
C GLY A 469 1.46 -30.26 -2.42
N MET A 470 0.82 -30.91 -3.40
CA MET A 470 1.12 -30.73 -4.81
C MET A 470 0.32 -29.58 -5.43
N ASP A 471 0.95 -28.82 -6.32
CA ASP A 471 0.34 -27.84 -7.20
C ASP A 471 0.99 -27.93 -8.58
N GLN A 472 0.19 -28.00 -9.64
CA GLN A 472 0.66 -28.14 -11.03
C GLN A 472 1.74 -29.24 -11.22
N GLY A 473 1.60 -30.37 -10.50
CA GLY A 473 2.53 -31.48 -10.55
C GLY A 473 3.83 -31.29 -9.76
N GLU A 474 4.00 -30.22 -9.01
CA GLU A 474 5.16 -29.96 -8.13
C GLU A 474 4.80 -30.01 -6.65
N MET A 475 5.73 -30.46 -5.84
CA MET A 475 5.61 -30.39 -4.37
C MET A 475 5.92 -28.96 -3.93
N VAL A 476 4.87 -28.19 -3.64
CA VAL A 476 4.94 -26.78 -3.21
C VAL A 476 4.70 -26.67 -1.71
N GLY A 477 3.73 -27.42 -1.21
CA GLY A 477 3.43 -27.54 0.23
C GLY A 477 4.12 -28.74 0.87
N ILE A 478 3.47 -29.29 1.88
CA ILE A 478 3.90 -30.51 2.58
C ILE A 478 2.85 -31.61 2.43
N PRO A 479 3.24 -32.90 2.49
CA PRO A 479 2.26 -33.98 2.49
C PRO A 479 1.37 -33.90 3.75
N THR A 480 0.06 -33.77 3.58
CA THR A 480 -0.93 -33.73 4.67
C THR A 480 -1.93 -34.87 4.65
N GLY A 481 -1.83 -35.76 3.68
CA GLY A 481 -2.72 -36.90 3.45
C GLY A 481 -3.78 -36.66 2.39
N ASP A 482 -4.41 -37.74 1.94
CA ASP A 482 -5.52 -37.67 0.99
C ASP A 482 -6.80 -37.22 1.71
N VAL A 483 -7.38 -36.12 1.26
CA VAL A 483 -8.60 -35.55 1.85
C VAL A 483 -9.79 -36.48 1.82
N THR A 484 -9.85 -37.43 0.87
CA THR A 484 -10.94 -38.43 0.74
C THR A 484 -10.88 -39.50 1.84
N GLN A 485 -9.73 -39.61 2.54
CA GLN A 485 -9.53 -40.54 3.65
C GLN A 485 -9.67 -39.89 5.02
N MET A 486 -9.92 -38.57 5.08
CA MET A 486 -10.11 -37.84 6.34
C MET A 486 -11.54 -38.05 6.86
N GLU A 487 -11.67 -38.71 7.99
CA GLU A 487 -12.97 -39.09 8.54
C GLU A 487 -13.66 -37.96 9.30
N THR A 488 -12.90 -36.97 9.77
CA THR A 488 -13.39 -35.87 10.62
C THR A 488 -13.02 -34.50 10.05
N PHE A 489 -13.85 -33.51 10.36
CA PHE A 489 -13.54 -32.12 10.02
C PHE A 489 -12.23 -31.65 10.70
N ASP A 490 -11.95 -32.12 11.90
CA ASP A 490 -10.74 -31.73 12.65
C ASP A 490 -9.47 -32.22 11.95
N GLU A 491 -9.49 -33.41 11.33
CA GLU A 491 -8.36 -33.91 10.51
C GLU A 491 -8.12 -33.00 9.31
N PHE A 492 -9.17 -32.66 8.58
CA PHE A 492 -9.10 -31.76 7.43
C PHE A 492 -8.63 -30.36 7.84
N TYR A 493 -9.21 -29.80 8.90
CA TYR A 493 -8.83 -28.47 9.38
C TYR A 493 -7.39 -28.42 9.89
N ASN A 494 -6.90 -29.51 10.51
CA ASN A 494 -5.51 -29.61 10.93
C ASN A 494 -4.55 -29.74 9.73
N ALA A 495 -4.96 -30.40 8.64
CA ALA A 495 -4.20 -30.42 7.39
C ALA A 495 -4.06 -29.00 6.82
N TYR A 496 -5.15 -28.22 6.79
CA TYR A 496 -5.10 -26.82 6.37
C TYR A 496 -4.16 -25.98 7.22
N LYS A 497 -4.25 -26.06 8.55
CA LYS A 497 -3.36 -25.30 9.44
C LYS A 497 -1.89 -25.63 9.20
N LYS A 498 -1.54 -26.91 8.99
CA LYS A 498 -0.16 -27.31 8.69
C LYS A 498 0.34 -26.76 7.36
N GLN A 499 -0.47 -26.81 6.29
CA GLN A 499 -0.11 -26.19 5.01
C GLN A 499 0.12 -24.69 5.17
N LEU A 500 -0.80 -24.02 5.87
CA LEU A 500 -0.73 -22.58 6.08
C LEU A 500 0.53 -22.17 6.86
N GLU A 501 0.84 -22.85 7.97
CA GLU A 501 2.03 -22.60 8.79
C GLU A 501 3.31 -22.81 8.00
N TYR A 502 3.36 -23.85 7.17
CA TYR A 502 4.50 -24.07 6.27
C TYR A 502 4.65 -22.94 5.27
N CYS A 503 3.58 -22.54 4.59
CA CYS A 503 3.60 -21.41 3.63
C CYS A 503 4.00 -20.08 4.30
N ILE A 504 3.57 -19.83 5.54
CA ILE A 504 4.01 -18.67 6.33
C ILE A 504 5.54 -18.71 6.55
N SER A 505 6.11 -19.88 6.84
CA SER A 505 7.57 -19.99 7.02
C SER A 505 8.35 -19.67 5.75
N LEU A 506 7.83 -20.00 4.58
CA LEU A 506 8.41 -19.67 3.28
C LEU A 506 8.33 -18.17 2.98
N LEU A 507 7.18 -17.54 3.29
CA LEU A 507 7.00 -16.09 3.23
C LEU A 507 8.03 -15.37 4.08
N VAL A 508 8.20 -15.78 5.34
CA VAL A 508 9.18 -15.21 6.27
C VAL A 508 10.60 -15.34 5.73
N ASN A 509 10.94 -16.47 5.09
CA ASN A 509 12.23 -16.64 4.44
C ASN A 509 12.46 -15.63 3.32
N ALA A 510 11.47 -15.41 2.46
CA ALA A 510 11.55 -14.45 1.35
C ALA A 510 11.71 -13.01 1.85
N ASP A 511 10.93 -12.61 2.86
CA ASP A 511 11.03 -11.27 3.48
C ASP A 511 12.41 -11.07 4.12
N ASN A 512 12.88 -12.04 4.91
CA ASN A 512 14.19 -11.95 5.58
C ASN A 512 15.34 -11.87 4.58
N ALA A 513 15.25 -12.57 3.44
CA ALA A 513 16.21 -12.47 2.35
C ALA A 513 16.24 -11.05 1.75
N SER A 514 15.07 -10.44 1.55
CA SER A 514 14.94 -9.07 1.05
C SER A 514 15.54 -8.06 2.04
N TYR A 515 15.30 -8.20 3.35
CA TYR A 515 15.93 -7.35 4.38
C TYR A 515 17.45 -7.33 4.28
N VAL A 516 18.05 -8.52 4.20
CA VAL A 516 19.51 -8.67 4.10
C VAL A 516 20.04 -8.00 2.83
N ALA A 517 19.33 -8.15 1.71
CA ALA A 517 19.73 -7.55 0.45
C ALA A 517 19.70 -6.01 0.51
N HIS A 518 18.66 -5.43 1.09
CA HIS A 518 18.54 -3.97 1.25
C HIS A 518 19.66 -3.41 2.15
N ALA A 519 19.91 -4.00 3.30
CA ALA A 519 20.97 -3.57 4.20
C ALA A 519 22.34 -3.58 3.52
N LYS A 520 22.60 -4.59 2.67
CA LYS A 520 23.91 -4.77 2.00
C LYS A 520 24.09 -3.92 0.74
N ARG A 521 23.02 -3.58 0.01
CA ARG A 521 23.15 -2.93 -1.30
C ARG A 521 22.55 -1.52 -1.35
N CYS A 522 21.52 -1.23 -0.58
CA CYS A 522 20.79 0.03 -0.66
C CYS A 522 20.43 0.62 0.70
N PRO A 523 21.41 0.85 1.61
CA PRO A 523 21.14 1.59 2.84
C PRO A 523 20.73 3.04 2.51
N LEU A 524 19.87 3.64 3.36
CA LEU A 524 19.24 4.94 3.13
C LEU A 524 19.63 5.95 4.21
N PRO A 525 20.76 6.66 4.08
CA PRO A 525 21.25 7.58 5.10
C PRO A 525 20.35 8.81 5.28
N PHE A 526 19.75 9.36 4.23
CA PHE A 526 18.87 10.51 4.31
C PHE A 526 17.57 10.18 5.05
N LEU A 527 16.90 9.10 4.69
CA LEU A 527 15.71 8.64 5.43
C LEU A 527 16.05 8.36 6.89
N SER A 528 17.16 7.68 7.14
CA SER A 528 17.57 7.25 8.49
C SER A 528 17.84 8.42 9.44
N CYS A 529 18.30 9.56 8.95
CA CYS A 529 18.60 10.70 9.81
C CYS A 529 17.36 11.34 10.45
N MET A 530 16.18 11.04 9.94
CA MET A 530 14.90 11.54 10.45
C MET A 530 14.09 10.48 11.22
N ILE A 531 14.73 9.37 11.60
CA ILE A 531 14.15 8.32 12.43
C ILE A 531 14.95 8.23 13.74
N ASP A 532 14.24 8.26 14.87
CA ASP A 532 14.85 8.21 16.20
C ASP A 532 15.73 6.99 16.38
N ASP A 533 16.81 7.19 17.08
CA ASP A 533 17.91 6.31 17.43
C ASP A 533 18.91 6.02 16.29
N CYS A 534 18.57 6.22 15.02
CA CYS A 534 19.51 5.92 13.92
C CYS A 534 20.82 6.72 14.06
N ILE A 535 20.78 8.03 14.26
CA ILE A 535 21.99 8.85 14.46
C ILE A 535 22.71 8.44 15.74
N ALA A 536 22.01 8.29 16.87
CA ALA A 536 22.59 7.89 18.15
C ALA A 536 23.24 6.52 18.11
N ARG A 537 22.63 5.55 17.43
CA ARG A 537 23.18 4.19 17.26
C ARG A 537 24.23 4.10 16.16
N GLY A 538 24.31 5.09 15.27
CA GLY A 538 25.18 5.06 14.09
C GLY A 538 24.79 3.96 13.08
N LYS A 539 23.47 3.74 12.89
CA LYS A 539 22.92 2.66 12.04
C LYS A 539 21.77 3.18 11.18
N THR A 540 21.71 2.66 9.96
CA THR A 540 20.56 2.90 9.09
C THR A 540 19.31 2.19 9.59
N VAL A 541 18.13 2.58 9.07
CA VAL A 541 16.87 1.87 9.33
C VAL A 541 16.94 0.42 8.89
N GLN A 542 17.66 0.11 7.80
CA GLN A 542 17.83 -1.25 7.29
C GLN A 542 18.66 -2.14 8.23
N GLU A 543 19.53 -1.55 9.04
CA GLU A 543 20.36 -2.23 10.03
C GLU A 543 19.71 -2.29 11.42
N GLY A 544 18.45 -1.85 11.54
CA GLY A 544 17.73 -1.82 12.80
C GLY A 544 18.07 -0.61 13.67
N GLY A 545 18.44 0.51 13.08
CA GLY A 545 18.72 1.76 13.78
C GLY A 545 17.50 2.40 14.45
N ALA A 546 16.30 2.14 13.96
CA ALA A 546 15.05 2.67 14.51
C ALA A 546 14.72 2.12 15.91
N VAL A 547 13.88 2.84 16.67
CA VAL A 547 13.35 2.38 17.97
C VAL A 547 12.52 1.11 17.79
N TYR A 548 11.60 1.11 16.82
CA TYR A 548 10.70 -0.01 16.51
C TYR A 548 10.97 -0.55 15.10
N ASN A 549 11.14 -1.89 14.98
CA ASN A 549 11.57 -2.55 13.75
C ASN A 549 10.64 -3.75 13.44
N PHE A 550 9.43 -3.49 12.94
CA PHE A 550 8.42 -4.53 12.67
C PHE A 550 8.47 -5.03 11.22
N THR A 551 7.77 -6.16 10.98
CA THR A 551 7.44 -6.66 9.64
C THR A 551 5.97 -7.05 9.60
N GLY A 552 5.24 -6.55 8.60
CA GLY A 552 3.80 -6.73 8.48
C GLY A 552 3.39 -7.32 7.13
N PRO A 553 3.39 -8.66 6.97
CA PRO A 553 2.80 -9.28 5.79
C PRO A 553 1.27 -9.26 5.86
N GLN A 554 0.63 -9.20 4.69
CA GLN A 554 -0.81 -9.05 4.54
C GLN A 554 -1.46 -10.35 4.11
N GLY A 555 -2.46 -10.82 4.91
CA GLY A 555 -3.35 -11.92 4.55
C GLY A 555 -4.68 -11.42 4.01
N PHE A 556 -5.27 -12.11 3.06
CA PHE A 556 -6.58 -11.83 2.51
C PHE A 556 -7.31 -13.11 2.06
N GLY A 557 -8.59 -12.98 1.71
CA GLY A 557 -9.44 -14.13 1.41
C GLY A 557 -10.04 -14.81 2.66
N ILE A 558 -10.09 -14.10 3.80
CA ILE A 558 -10.59 -14.64 5.07
C ILE A 558 -12.05 -15.09 4.95
N ALA A 559 -12.91 -14.26 4.36
CA ALA A 559 -14.32 -14.59 4.19
C ALA A 559 -14.49 -15.85 3.32
N ASN A 560 -13.74 -15.97 2.20
CA ASN A 560 -13.77 -17.18 1.39
C ASN A 560 -13.33 -18.40 2.19
N MET A 561 -12.28 -18.29 2.99
CA MET A 561 -11.79 -19.41 3.80
C MET A 561 -12.75 -19.80 4.91
N ALA A 562 -13.30 -18.81 5.62
CA ALA A 562 -14.29 -19.07 6.67
C ALA A 562 -15.53 -19.77 6.10
N ASP A 563 -16.09 -19.23 5.01
CA ASP A 563 -17.27 -19.78 4.36
C ASP A 563 -16.99 -21.16 3.75
N SER A 564 -15.78 -21.37 3.17
CA SER A 564 -15.36 -22.68 2.63
C SER A 564 -15.25 -23.74 3.69
N LEU A 565 -14.54 -23.46 4.77
CA LEU A 565 -14.35 -24.43 5.86
C LEU A 565 -15.66 -24.68 6.60
N TYR A 566 -16.50 -23.66 6.74
CA TYR A 566 -17.82 -23.82 7.33
C TYR A 566 -18.72 -24.71 6.50
N ALA A 567 -18.75 -24.51 5.17
CA ALA A 567 -19.52 -25.34 4.25
C ALA A 567 -19.03 -26.81 4.25
N ILE A 568 -17.73 -27.05 4.26
CA ILE A 568 -17.15 -28.40 4.38
C ILE A 568 -17.59 -29.04 5.70
N ARG A 569 -17.44 -28.32 6.83
CA ARG A 569 -17.86 -28.84 8.12
C ARG A 569 -19.32 -29.26 8.13
N GLN A 570 -20.21 -28.39 7.65
CA GLN A 570 -21.64 -28.62 7.66
C GLN A 570 -22.06 -29.70 6.65
N LEU A 571 -21.72 -29.51 5.38
CA LEU A 571 -22.31 -30.32 4.30
C LEU A 571 -21.62 -31.67 4.11
N VAL A 572 -20.29 -31.75 4.30
CA VAL A 572 -19.54 -32.99 4.15
C VAL A 572 -19.57 -33.82 5.43
N TYR A 573 -19.19 -33.23 6.57
CA TYR A 573 -18.95 -34.00 7.79
C TYR A 573 -20.20 -34.14 8.68
N GLN A 574 -21.02 -33.09 8.81
CA GLN A 574 -22.20 -33.11 9.70
C GLN A 574 -23.45 -33.66 8.97
N GLU A 575 -23.84 -33.06 7.87
CA GLU A 575 -25.06 -33.38 7.15
C GLU A 575 -24.87 -34.49 6.10
N LYS A 576 -23.65 -34.75 5.66
CA LYS A 576 -23.28 -35.78 4.68
C LYS A 576 -24.08 -35.67 3.37
N LYS A 577 -24.23 -34.43 2.85
CA LYS A 577 -24.95 -34.11 1.61
C LYS A 577 -24.19 -34.58 0.37
N PHE A 578 -22.86 -34.53 0.44
CA PHE A 578 -21.94 -35.05 -0.58
C PHE A 578 -20.62 -35.45 0.09
N THR A 579 -19.82 -36.23 -0.62
CA THR A 579 -18.53 -36.70 -0.13
C THR A 579 -17.42 -35.72 -0.41
N MET A 580 -16.28 -35.87 0.27
CA MET A 580 -15.08 -35.07 -0.03
C MET A 580 -14.56 -35.34 -1.45
N GLU A 581 -14.73 -36.55 -1.98
CA GLU A 581 -14.38 -36.90 -3.35
C GLU A 581 -15.24 -36.14 -4.37
N GLU A 582 -16.57 -36.11 -4.13
CA GLU A 582 -17.50 -35.33 -4.99
C GLU A 582 -17.18 -33.83 -4.97
N LEU A 583 -16.83 -33.29 -3.77
CA LEU A 583 -16.42 -31.88 -3.64
C LEU A 583 -15.13 -31.61 -4.41
N LYS A 584 -14.10 -32.45 -4.25
CA LYS A 584 -12.82 -32.32 -4.95
C LYS A 584 -13.02 -32.33 -6.48
N GLU A 585 -13.85 -33.23 -6.97
CA GLU A 585 -14.19 -33.27 -8.41
C GLU A 585 -14.97 -32.00 -8.84
N ALA A 586 -15.96 -31.56 -8.04
CA ALA A 586 -16.76 -30.37 -8.35
C ALA A 586 -15.89 -29.09 -8.44
N LEU A 587 -14.90 -28.95 -7.54
CA LEU A 587 -13.93 -27.84 -7.56
C LEU A 587 -13.05 -27.90 -8.81
N ALA A 588 -12.49 -29.08 -9.13
CA ALA A 588 -11.63 -29.27 -10.29
C ALA A 588 -12.36 -28.92 -11.61
N TRP A 589 -13.67 -29.16 -11.68
CA TRP A 589 -14.52 -28.85 -12.84
C TRP A 589 -15.29 -27.51 -12.68
N ASN A 590 -14.84 -26.64 -11.79
CA ASN A 590 -15.42 -25.32 -11.57
C ASN A 590 -16.96 -25.38 -11.43
N TYR A 591 -17.42 -26.30 -10.60
CA TYR A 591 -18.86 -26.59 -10.37
C TYR A 591 -19.68 -26.87 -11.63
N GLY A 592 -19.08 -27.55 -12.61
CA GLY A 592 -19.76 -27.94 -13.87
C GLY A 592 -19.76 -26.85 -14.94
N LYS A 593 -19.11 -25.70 -14.72
CA LYS A 593 -18.90 -24.69 -15.78
C LYS A 593 -17.91 -25.14 -16.87
N GLY A 594 -17.22 -26.26 -16.64
CA GLY A 594 -16.19 -26.75 -17.51
C GLY A 594 -14.81 -26.20 -17.19
N LEU A 595 -13.82 -26.62 -17.94
CA LEU A 595 -12.44 -26.16 -17.83
C LEU A 595 -12.31 -24.84 -18.59
N ASP A 596 -11.75 -23.83 -17.93
CA ASP A 596 -11.31 -22.63 -18.62
C ASP A 596 -9.94 -22.84 -19.31
N GLU A 597 -9.49 -21.86 -20.06
CA GLU A 597 -8.23 -21.89 -20.80
C GLU A 597 -7.02 -22.18 -19.92
N GLN A 598 -7.00 -21.63 -18.69
CA GLN A 598 -5.91 -21.84 -17.75
C GLN A 598 -5.93 -23.24 -17.17
N SER A 599 -7.09 -23.75 -16.75
CA SER A 599 -7.28 -25.12 -16.29
C SER A 599 -6.92 -26.15 -17.40
N VAL A 600 -7.31 -25.88 -18.65
CA VAL A 600 -6.90 -26.67 -19.79
C VAL A 600 -5.39 -26.74 -19.93
N LYS A 601 -4.71 -25.60 -19.83
CA LYS A 601 -3.25 -25.50 -19.89
C LYS A 601 -2.58 -26.27 -18.75
N GLU A 602 -3.06 -26.11 -17.53
CA GLU A 602 -2.52 -26.77 -16.32
C GLU A 602 -2.67 -28.29 -16.41
N ILE A 603 -3.85 -28.77 -16.73
CA ILE A 603 -4.11 -30.22 -16.89
C ILE A 603 -3.25 -30.79 -18.02
N THR A 604 -3.18 -30.09 -19.16
CA THR A 604 -2.35 -30.51 -20.29
C THR A 604 -0.88 -30.61 -19.86
N THR A 605 -0.37 -29.63 -19.20
CA THR A 605 1.04 -29.60 -18.70
C THR A 605 1.30 -30.72 -17.70
N GLY A 606 0.37 -30.97 -16.77
CA GLY A 606 0.45 -32.06 -15.81
C GLY A 606 0.53 -33.44 -16.49
N ILE A 607 -0.37 -33.69 -17.44
CA ILE A 607 -0.39 -34.97 -18.22
C ILE A 607 0.92 -35.17 -19.01
N LEU A 608 1.39 -34.12 -19.69
CA LEU A 608 2.63 -34.20 -20.47
C LEU A 608 3.86 -34.46 -19.59
N ARG A 609 3.87 -33.91 -18.39
CA ARG A 609 4.91 -34.15 -17.40
C ARG A 609 4.88 -35.60 -16.89
N GLU A 610 3.72 -36.12 -16.47
CA GLU A 610 3.58 -37.48 -16.03
C GLU A 610 4.01 -38.47 -17.14
N MET A 611 3.63 -38.18 -18.40
CA MET A 611 4.10 -38.97 -19.55
C MET A 611 5.64 -38.94 -19.66
N THR A 612 6.26 -37.80 -19.48
CA THR A 612 7.73 -37.64 -19.54
C THR A 612 8.40 -38.41 -18.41
N GLU A 613 7.89 -38.29 -17.19
CA GLU A 613 8.41 -38.97 -15.99
C GLU A 613 8.25 -40.49 -16.08
N SER A 614 7.20 -41.00 -16.73
CA SER A 614 7.00 -42.42 -17.01
C SER A 614 7.85 -42.96 -18.17
N GLY A 615 8.70 -42.10 -18.77
CA GLY A 615 9.57 -42.47 -19.89
C GLY A 615 8.92 -42.46 -21.26
N ALA A 616 7.70 -41.92 -21.40
CA ALA A 616 7.05 -41.74 -22.67
C ALA A 616 7.71 -40.62 -23.48
N LYS A 617 7.85 -40.80 -24.78
CA LYS A 617 8.35 -39.76 -25.67
C LYS A 617 7.25 -38.71 -25.90
N VAL A 618 7.48 -37.48 -25.42
CA VAL A 618 6.58 -36.35 -25.66
C VAL A 618 7.17 -35.48 -26.78
N ASP A 619 6.54 -35.57 -27.96
CA ASP A 619 6.80 -34.68 -29.09
C ASP A 619 5.66 -33.68 -29.30
N ALA A 620 5.81 -32.79 -30.28
CA ALA A 620 4.81 -31.75 -30.56
C ALA A 620 3.43 -32.34 -30.95
N ASP A 621 3.40 -33.47 -31.63
CA ASP A 621 2.15 -34.12 -32.01
C ASP A 621 1.47 -34.75 -30.80
N THR A 622 2.22 -35.36 -29.90
CA THR A 622 1.72 -35.90 -28.64
C THR A 622 1.17 -34.76 -27.76
N ALA A 623 1.91 -33.66 -27.64
CA ALA A 623 1.46 -32.49 -26.89
C ALA A 623 0.16 -31.89 -27.46
N ALA A 624 0.08 -31.75 -28.78
CA ALA A 624 -1.13 -31.27 -29.45
C ALA A 624 -2.32 -32.22 -29.26
N ALA A 625 -2.08 -33.55 -29.28
CA ALA A 625 -3.11 -34.56 -29.05
C ALA A 625 -3.64 -34.50 -27.61
N VAL A 626 -2.76 -34.37 -26.61
CA VAL A 626 -3.15 -34.22 -25.20
C VAL A 626 -3.97 -32.96 -25.02
N LEU A 627 -3.49 -31.81 -25.51
CA LEU A 627 -4.20 -30.53 -25.45
C LEU A 627 -5.60 -30.65 -26.06
N LYS A 628 -5.70 -31.23 -27.25
CA LYS A 628 -6.98 -31.42 -27.91
C LYS A 628 -7.88 -32.37 -27.13
N SER A 629 -7.33 -33.40 -26.50
CA SER A 629 -8.08 -34.31 -25.63
C SER A 629 -8.66 -33.62 -24.43
N VAL A 630 -7.85 -32.79 -23.75
CA VAL A 630 -8.28 -31.99 -22.58
C VAL A 630 -9.33 -30.96 -22.98
N MET A 631 -9.11 -30.22 -24.08
CA MET A 631 -10.09 -29.24 -24.59
C MET A 631 -11.42 -29.87 -24.99
N ASN A 632 -11.40 -31.11 -25.49
CA ASN A 632 -12.59 -31.84 -25.91
C ASN A 632 -13.16 -32.74 -24.80
N ALA A 633 -12.54 -32.75 -23.60
CA ALA A 633 -13.06 -33.50 -22.49
C ALA A 633 -14.45 -32.96 -22.12
N GLN A 634 -15.49 -33.65 -22.55
CA GLN A 634 -16.87 -33.33 -22.16
C GLN A 634 -17.22 -34.16 -20.94
N MET A 635 -17.56 -33.45 -19.89
CA MET A 635 -18.12 -34.10 -18.71
C MET A 635 -19.51 -34.64 -19.04
N ALA A 636 -19.86 -35.84 -18.52
CA ALA A 636 -21.21 -36.36 -18.62
C ALA A 636 -22.23 -35.36 -18.04
N PRO A 637 -23.34 -35.08 -18.75
CA PRO A 637 -24.35 -34.12 -18.29
C PRO A 637 -24.85 -34.37 -16.86
N GLU A 638 -24.91 -35.59 -16.43
CA GLU A 638 -25.33 -36.03 -15.09
C GLU A 638 -24.31 -35.55 -13.99
N LYS A 639 -23.00 -35.66 -14.29
CA LYS A 639 -21.96 -35.15 -13.40
C LYS A 639 -21.98 -33.62 -13.33
N MET A 640 -22.16 -32.94 -14.45
CA MET A 640 -22.32 -31.48 -14.48
C MET A 640 -23.49 -31.02 -13.61
N ALA A 641 -24.65 -31.70 -13.76
CA ALA A 641 -25.83 -31.40 -12.95
C ALA A 641 -25.56 -31.62 -11.44
N ARG A 642 -24.82 -32.69 -11.09
CA ARG A 642 -24.47 -32.99 -9.69
C ARG A 642 -23.55 -31.94 -9.12
N TYR A 643 -22.57 -31.45 -9.86
CA TYR A 643 -21.66 -30.41 -9.37
C TYR A 643 -22.34 -29.04 -9.22
N GLN A 644 -23.31 -28.75 -10.11
CA GLN A 644 -24.16 -27.59 -9.94
C GLN A 644 -25.06 -27.72 -8.71
N GLU A 645 -25.62 -28.90 -8.43
CA GLU A 645 -26.39 -29.18 -7.23
C GLU A 645 -25.53 -28.98 -5.94
N ILE A 646 -24.26 -29.43 -5.98
CA ILE A 646 -23.30 -29.19 -4.88
C ILE A 646 -23.07 -27.67 -4.68
N HIS A 647 -22.88 -26.92 -5.77
CA HIS A 647 -22.75 -25.48 -5.73
C HIS A 647 -23.96 -24.79 -5.12
N ASP A 648 -25.17 -25.22 -5.51
CA ASP A 648 -26.42 -24.66 -5.00
C ASP A 648 -26.59 -24.96 -3.51
N MET A 649 -26.26 -26.17 -3.04
CA MET A 649 -26.26 -26.51 -1.61
C MET A 649 -25.26 -25.63 -0.81
N ILE A 650 -24.06 -25.38 -1.37
CA ILE A 650 -23.05 -24.50 -0.76
C ILE A 650 -23.56 -23.05 -0.70
N ALA A 651 -24.30 -22.60 -1.72
CA ALA A 651 -24.85 -21.24 -1.75
C ALA A 651 -25.85 -20.98 -0.60
N GLU A 652 -26.59 -22.00 -0.17
CA GLU A 652 -27.58 -21.91 0.93
C GLU A 652 -26.95 -21.91 2.34
N VAL A 653 -25.68 -22.30 2.48
CA VAL A 653 -24.99 -22.29 3.76
C VAL A 653 -24.82 -20.84 4.25
N PRO A 654 -25.05 -20.55 5.55
CA PRO A 654 -24.82 -19.23 6.11
C PRO A 654 -23.43 -18.68 5.80
N LYS A 655 -23.35 -17.40 5.48
CA LYS A 655 -22.11 -16.72 5.08
C LYS A 655 -21.70 -15.66 6.09
N PHE A 656 -20.40 -15.45 6.25
CA PHE A 656 -19.83 -14.35 7.01
C PHE A 656 -20.33 -13.00 6.50
N GLY A 657 -20.60 -12.08 7.43
CA GLY A 657 -21.08 -10.71 7.09
C GLY A 657 -22.58 -10.50 7.32
N ASN A 658 -23.31 -11.44 7.96
CA ASN A 658 -24.74 -11.39 8.15
C ASN A 658 -25.17 -11.39 9.62
N ASP A 659 -24.25 -11.11 10.54
CA ASP A 659 -24.45 -11.10 12.01
C ASP A 659 -24.96 -12.44 12.56
N ILE A 660 -24.36 -13.53 12.07
CA ILE A 660 -24.63 -14.89 12.53
C ILE A 660 -23.47 -15.32 13.41
N PRO A 661 -23.63 -15.33 14.77
CA PRO A 661 -22.51 -15.51 15.69
C PRO A 661 -21.68 -16.76 15.45
N GLU A 662 -22.31 -17.88 15.08
CA GLU A 662 -21.63 -19.15 14.83
C GLU A 662 -20.66 -19.04 13.64
N VAL A 663 -21.08 -18.40 12.56
CA VAL A 663 -20.27 -18.18 11.35
C VAL A 663 -19.18 -17.14 11.61
N ASP A 664 -19.55 -16.06 12.29
CA ASP A 664 -18.64 -14.93 12.54
C ASP A 664 -17.50 -15.30 13.49
N TYR A 665 -17.79 -16.05 14.58
CA TYR A 665 -16.74 -16.55 15.48
C TYR A 665 -15.90 -17.63 14.82
N PHE A 666 -16.45 -18.41 13.90
CA PHE A 666 -15.69 -19.35 13.11
C PHE A 666 -14.73 -18.61 12.16
N ALA A 667 -15.18 -17.51 11.55
CA ALA A 667 -14.31 -16.65 10.73
C ALA A 667 -13.15 -16.06 11.55
N ARG A 668 -13.40 -15.65 12.79
CA ARG A 668 -12.35 -15.23 13.72
C ARG A 668 -11.32 -16.35 13.95
N ASP A 669 -11.78 -17.57 14.20
CA ASP A 669 -10.90 -18.71 14.44
C ASP A 669 -10.07 -19.08 13.19
N VAL A 670 -10.64 -18.91 12.01
CA VAL A 670 -9.90 -19.01 10.74
C VAL A 670 -8.86 -17.92 10.61
N ALA A 671 -9.17 -16.67 10.94
CA ALA A 671 -8.19 -15.59 10.94
C ALA A 671 -7.00 -15.85 11.89
N TYR A 672 -7.25 -16.51 13.03
CA TYR A 672 -6.19 -16.91 13.95
C TYR A 672 -5.18 -17.89 13.34
N THR A 673 -5.56 -18.68 12.35
CA THR A 673 -4.63 -19.62 11.69
C THR A 673 -3.51 -18.90 10.96
N TYR A 674 -3.73 -17.66 10.53
CA TYR A 674 -2.71 -16.80 9.91
C TYR A 674 -2.07 -15.86 10.93
N THR A 675 -2.85 -15.18 11.76
CA THR A 675 -2.37 -14.08 12.59
C THR A 675 -1.48 -14.55 13.76
N ARG A 676 -1.79 -15.69 14.36
CA ARG A 676 -1.05 -16.22 15.52
C ARG A 676 0.32 -16.80 15.15
N PRO A 677 0.46 -17.65 14.12
CA PRO A 677 1.76 -18.21 13.76
C PRO A 677 2.80 -17.15 13.38
N LEU A 678 2.41 -16.07 12.73
CA LEU A 678 3.32 -14.97 12.36
C LEU A 678 4.04 -14.36 13.56
N GLN A 679 3.39 -14.28 14.71
CA GLN A 679 3.99 -13.68 15.92
C GLN A 679 5.18 -14.49 16.46
N ASN A 680 5.38 -15.73 16.01
CA ASN A 680 6.50 -16.57 16.41
C ASN A 680 7.81 -16.24 15.68
N PHE A 681 7.74 -15.41 14.63
CA PHE A 681 8.88 -15.07 13.78
C PHE A 681 9.47 -13.71 14.11
N LYS A 682 10.77 -13.57 13.84
CA LYS A 682 11.51 -12.32 13.94
C LYS A 682 12.23 -12.02 12.62
N ASN A 683 12.34 -10.75 12.31
CA ASN A 683 13.11 -10.27 11.18
C ASN A 683 14.60 -10.07 11.54
N PRO A 684 15.51 -9.90 10.56
CA PRO A 684 16.94 -9.71 10.79
C PRO A 684 17.31 -8.50 11.64
N ARG A 685 16.43 -7.53 11.79
CA ARG A 685 16.59 -6.33 12.63
C ARG A 685 16.15 -6.56 14.08
N GLY A 686 15.76 -7.79 14.43
CA GLY A 686 15.28 -8.18 15.76
C GLY A 686 13.81 -7.86 16.05
N GLY A 687 13.09 -7.27 15.09
CA GLY A 687 11.67 -6.97 15.21
C GLY A 687 10.77 -8.19 14.98
N GLN A 688 9.54 -8.11 15.46
CA GLN A 688 8.55 -9.18 15.37
C GLN A 688 7.74 -9.05 14.08
N TYR A 689 7.30 -10.19 13.53
CA TYR A 689 6.29 -10.24 12.49
C TYR A 689 4.90 -9.96 13.08
N GLN A 690 4.10 -9.16 12.37
CA GLN A 690 2.76 -8.73 12.78
C GLN A 690 1.80 -8.84 11.59
N ALA A 691 0.70 -9.54 11.78
CA ALA A 691 -0.28 -9.73 10.72
C ALA A 691 -1.00 -8.43 10.36
N GLY A 692 -1.20 -8.22 9.06
CA GLY A 692 -2.20 -7.33 8.48
C GLY A 692 -3.27 -8.14 7.76
N LEU A 693 -4.50 -7.64 7.70
CA LEU A 693 -5.60 -8.28 6.99
C LEU A 693 -6.20 -7.29 5.97
N TYR A 694 -5.48 -7.15 4.85
CA TYR A 694 -5.86 -6.26 3.75
C TYR A 694 -5.06 -6.61 2.48
N PRO A 695 -5.62 -6.44 1.26
CA PRO A 695 -4.97 -6.90 0.03
C PRO A 695 -4.38 -5.79 -0.83
N VAL A 696 -4.64 -4.49 -0.56
CA VAL A 696 -4.57 -3.47 -1.62
C VAL A 696 -5.55 -3.86 -2.76
N SER A 697 -5.13 -3.99 -4.01
CA SER A 697 -5.95 -4.62 -5.07
C SER A 697 -5.50 -6.05 -5.45
N ALA A 698 -4.54 -6.61 -4.69
CA ALA A 698 -3.97 -7.93 -4.99
C ALA A 698 -4.96 -9.10 -4.91
N ASN A 699 -6.08 -8.95 -4.20
CA ASN A 699 -7.16 -9.93 -4.16
C ASN A 699 -7.78 -10.22 -5.55
N VAL A 700 -7.65 -9.28 -6.50
CA VAL A 700 -8.13 -9.43 -7.87
C VAL A 700 -7.16 -10.30 -8.68
N PRO A 701 -5.90 -9.90 -8.95
CA PRO A 701 -4.99 -10.73 -9.75
C PRO A 701 -4.64 -12.05 -9.07
N LEU A 702 -4.46 -12.12 -7.75
CA LEU A 702 -4.16 -13.37 -7.06
C LEU A 702 -5.40 -14.26 -6.90
N GLY A 703 -6.60 -13.69 -6.84
CA GLY A 703 -7.86 -14.44 -7.00
C GLY A 703 -7.97 -15.05 -8.41
N GLY A 704 -7.49 -14.32 -9.42
CA GLY A 704 -7.37 -14.82 -10.79
C GLY A 704 -6.45 -16.04 -10.94
N GLN A 705 -5.51 -16.23 -10.02
CA GLN A 705 -4.61 -17.39 -9.96
C GLN A 705 -5.13 -18.51 -9.03
N THR A 706 -6.35 -18.40 -8.54
CA THR A 706 -6.93 -19.32 -7.56
C THR A 706 -8.08 -20.11 -8.22
N GLY A 707 -8.07 -21.43 -8.08
CA GLY A 707 -9.14 -22.33 -8.53
C GLY A 707 -10.46 -22.07 -7.80
N ALA A 708 -11.49 -22.86 -8.10
CA ALA A 708 -12.77 -22.78 -7.41
C ALA A 708 -12.62 -23.11 -5.92
N THR A 709 -13.38 -22.44 -5.05
CA THR A 709 -13.31 -22.63 -3.60
C THR A 709 -14.64 -23.13 -3.02
N PRO A 710 -14.59 -23.89 -1.90
CA PRO A 710 -15.77 -24.53 -1.30
C PRO A 710 -16.85 -23.58 -0.73
N ASP A 711 -16.64 -22.26 -0.79
CA ASP A 711 -17.65 -21.25 -0.49
C ASP A 711 -18.62 -20.96 -1.66
N GLY A 712 -18.37 -21.59 -2.80
CA GLY A 712 -19.11 -21.42 -4.06
C GLY A 712 -18.50 -20.37 -5.00
N ARG A 713 -17.29 -19.88 -4.72
CA ARG A 713 -16.55 -19.00 -5.63
C ARG A 713 -16.05 -19.80 -6.83
N TYR A 714 -16.30 -19.30 -8.03
CA TYR A 714 -15.77 -19.87 -9.25
C TYR A 714 -14.28 -19.61 -9.41
N ALA A 715 -13.60 -20.53 -10.11
CA ALA A 715 -12.18 -20.36 -10.44
C ALA A 715 -11.90 -19.03 -11.14
N HIS A 716 -10.71 -18.49 -10.92
CA HIS A 716 -10.18 -17.27 -11.56
C HIS A 716 -11.01 -15.99 -11.35
N THR A 717 -11.79 -15.96 -10.27
CA THR A 717 -12.50 -14.75 -9.83
C THR A 717 -11.84 -14.17 -8.59
N PRO A 718 -11.98 -12.85 -8.32
CA PRO A 718 -11.39 -12.23 -7.13
C PRO A 718 -11.80 -12.94 -5.83
N VAL A 719 -10.89 -13.01 -4.87
CA VAL A 719 -11.18 -13.39 -3.49
C VAL A 719 -11.57 -12.15 -2.67
N ALA A 720 -12.13 -12.35 -1.48
CA ALA A 720 -12.57 -11.27 -0.61
C ALA A 720 -11.40 -10.37 -0.17
N ASP A 721 -11.64 -9.08 -0.11
CA ASP A 721 -10.68 -8.08 0.31
C ASP A 721 -10.64 -7.94 1.84
N GLY A 722 -9.44 -7.98 2.40
CA GLY A 722 -9.20 -7.72 3.83
C GLY A 722 -10.08 -8.54 4.76
N VAL A 723 -10.84 -7.85 5.62
CA VAL A 723 -11.81 -8.44 6.55
C VAL A 723 -13.25 -8.28 6.07
N SER A 724 -13.45 -7.78 4.86
CA SER A 724 -14.79 -7.63 4.27
C SER A 724 -15.43 -9.00 4.00
N PRO A 725 -16.76 -9.10 4.08
CA PRO A 725 -17.50 -10.26 3.55
C PRO A 725 -17.20 -10.47 2.06
N SER A 726 -17.38 -11.70 1.58
CA SER A 726 -17.32 -11.96 0.13
C SER A 726 -18.35 -11.13 -0.62
N ALA A 727 -17.96 -10.58 -1.77
CA ALA A 727 -18.77 -9.64 -2.55
C ALA A 727 -20.17 -10.19 -2.84
N GLY A 728 -21.21 -9.45 -2.45
CA GLY A 728 -22.62 -9.83 -2.64
C GLY A 728 -23.16 -10.86 -1.64
N LYS A 729 -22.39 -11.22 -0.58
CA LYS A 729 -22.84 -12.20 0.43
C LYS A 729 -23.36 -11.57 1.73
N ASP A 730 -23.09 -10.30 1.98
CA ASP A 730 -23.54 -9.49 3.12
C ASP A 730 -24.94 -8.90 2.84
N VAL A 731 -25.97 -9.76 2.93
CA VAL A 731 -27.34 -9.43 2.48
C VAL A 731 -28.23 -8.84 3.57
N ASN A 732 -27.78 -8.85 4.84
CA ASN A 732 -28.57 -8.38 5.99
C ASN A 732 -28.32 -6.90 6.34
N GLY A 733 -27.69 -6.15 5.44
CA GLY A 733 -27.48 -4.71 5.56
C GLY A 733 -26.14 -4.31 6.24
N PRO A 734 -25.81 -3.02 6.24
CA PRO A 734 -24.50 -2.52 6.61
C PRO A 734 -24.18 -2.74 8.10
N THR A 735 -25.18 -2.69 8.98
CA THR A 735 -25.00 -2.90 10.42
C THR A 735 -24.66 -4.36 10.72
N ALA A 736 -25.33 -5.32 10.06
CA ALA A 736 -25.04 -6.74 10.22
C ALA A 736 -23.63 -7.07 9.73
N ALA A 737 -23.22 -6.53 8.58
CA ALA A 737 -21.85 -6.68 8.06
C ALA A 737 -20.82 -6.11 9.05
N ALA A 738 -21.06 -4.91 9.58
CA ALA A 738 -20.19 -4.28 10.56
C ALA A 738 -20.11 -5.12 11.87
N SER A 739 -21.25 -5.66 12.37
CA SER A 739 -21.26 -6.51 13.55
C SER A 739 -20.51 -7.83 13.35
N SER A 740 -20.58 -8.44 12.17
CA SER A 740 -19.80 -9.63 11.83
C SER A 740 -18.30 -9.33 11.83
N VAL A 741 -17.88 -8.27 11.16
CA VAL A 741 -16.47 -7.88 11.07
C VAL A 741 -15.91 -7.50 12.44
N ALA A 742 -16.69 -6.82 13.29
CA ALA A 742 -16.29 -6.45 14.65
C ALA A 742 -16.02 -7.65 15.57
N LYS A 743 -16.57 -8.84 15.27
CA LYS A 743 -16.31 -10.08 16.04
C LYS A 743 -14.95 -10.71 15.75
N LEU A 744 -14.24 -10.27 14.68
CA LEU A 744 -12.85 -10.62 14.48
C LEU A 744 -12.00 -9.99 15.60
N ASP A 745 -10.89 -10.64 15.96
CA ASP A 745 -9.98 -10.10 16.97
C ASP A 745 -9.02 -9.09 16.35
N HIS A 746 -9.44 -7.83 16.26
CA HIS A 746 -8.63 -6.75 15.69
C HIS A 746 -7.41 -6.39 16.55
N PHE A 747 -7.41 -6.72 17.84
CA PHE A 747 -6.30 -6.37 18.75
C PHE A 747 -5.00 -7.10 18.42
N ILE A 748 -5.07 -8.29 17.82
CA ILE A 748 -3.87 -9.03 17.40
C ILE A 748 -3.45 -8.75 15.96
N VAL A 749 -4.26 -8.00 15.20
CA VAL A 749 -3.98 -7.63 13.81
C VAL A 749 -3.36 -6.23 13.79
N SER A 750 -2.20 -6.11 14.44
CA SER A 750 -1.59 -4.81 14.70
C SER A 750 -0.96 -4.15 13.45
N ASN A 751 -0.87 -4.86 12.32
CA ASN A 751 -0.52 -4.26 11.02
C ASN A 751 -1.74 -3.76 10.24
N GLY A 752 -2.93 -3.74 10.87
CA GLY A 752 -4.13 -3.14 10.31
C GLY A 752 -5.12 -4.14 9.70
N THR A 753 -6.38 -3.75 9.71
CA THR A 753 -7.49 -4.46 9.04
C THR A 753 -8.18 -3.51 8.09
N LEU A 754 -8.71 -4.06 6.98
CA LEU A 754 -9.41 -3.28 5.97
C LEU A 754 -10.84 -3.79 5.81
N PHE A 755 -11.80 -2.90 6.07
CA PHE A 755 -13.21 -3.15 5.87
C PHE A 755 -13.82 -2.16 4.89
N ASN A 756 -14.27 -2.65 3.73
CA ASN A 756 -14.94 -1.88 2.69
C ASN A 756 -16.46 -1.96 2.83
N GLN A 757 -17.13 -0.82 2.66
CA GLN A 757 -18.56 -0.78 2.39
C GLN A 757 -18.87 0.13 1.20
N LYS A 758 -19.90 -0.20 0.42
CA LYS A 758 -20.40 0.63 -0.67
C LYS A 758 -21.84 1.05 -0.38
N PHE A 759 -22.10 2.36 -0.45
CA PHE A 759 -23.42 2.95 -0.21
C PHE A 759 -23.97 3.59 -1.47
N HIS A 760 -25.27 3.44 -1.67
CA HIS A 760 -25.97 4.26 -2.63
C HIS A 760 -25.93 5.74 -2.17
N PRO A 761 -25.70 6.72 -3.06
CA PRO A 761 -25.58 8.14 -2.69
C PRO A 761 -26.75 8.70 -1.88
N SER A 762 -27.96 8.18 -2.09
CA SER A 762 -29.16 8.61 -1.35
C SER A 762 -29.10 8.32 0.16
N ALA A 763 -28.29 7.33 0.57
CA ALA A 763 -28.14 6.95 1.99
C ALA A 763 -27.50 8.07 2.83
N LEU A 764 -26.61 8.88 2.23
CA LEU A 764 -25.95 10.01 2.88
C LEU A 764 -26.60 11.36 2.56
N SER A 765 -27.83 11.36 2.04
CA SER A 765 -28.53 12.60 1.70
C SER A 765 -28.98 13.37 2.94
N GLY A 766 -28.87 14.71 2.88
CA GLY A 766 -29.25 15.58 3.96
C GLY A 766 -28.47 15.40 5.25
N ARG A 767 -28.87 16.07 6.32
CA ARG A 767 -28.25 15.97 7.64
C ARG A 767 -28.53 14.62 8.29
N GLU A 768 -29.76 14.10 8.13
CA GLU A 768 -30.16 12.82 8.71
C GLU A 768 -29.30 11.64 8.18
N GLY A 769 -29.02 11.61 6.87
CA GLY A 769 -28.16 10.59 6.27
C GLY A 769 -26.74 10.63 6.85
N LEU A 770 -26.17 11.83 7.03
CA LEU A 770 -24.88 12.00 7.66
C LEU A 770 -24.85 11.55 9.13
N GLU A 771 -25.90 11.84 9.91
CA GLU A 771 -26.02 11.40 11.30
C GLU A 771 -26.10 9.86 11.40
N LYS A 772 -26.91 9.22 10.55
CA LYS A 772 -26.97 7.73 10.48
C LYS A 772 -25.62 7.13 10.12
N PHE A 773 -24.92 7.74 9.18
CA PHE A 773 -23.61 7.30 8.75
C PHE A 773 -22.57 7.41 9.89
N VAL A 774 -22.52 8.52 10.61
CA VAL A 774 -21.66 8.69 11.78
C VAL A 774 -22.04 7.71 12.89
N ALA A 775 -23.32 7.44 13.09
CA ALA A 775 -23.81 6.47 14.08
C ALA A 775 -23.36 5.03 13.73
N LEU A 776 -23.37 4.65 12.44
CA LEU A 776 -22.82 3.36 11.99
C LEU A 776 -21.35 3.21 12.34
N ILE A 777 -20.53 4.22 12.05
CA ILE A 777 -19.09 4.21 12.36
C ILE A 777 -18.88 4.07 13.87
N ARG A 778 -19.57 4.87 14.70
CA ARG A 778 -19.47 4.79 16.16
C ARG A 778 -19.89 3.42 16.67
N SER A 779 -21.02 2.89 16.19
CA SER A 779 -21.50 1.55 16.59
C SER A 779 -20.51 0.43 16.26
N TYR A 780 -19.89 0.47 15.11
CA TYR A 780 -18.85 -0.48 14.73
C TYR A 780 -17.61 -0.36 15.61
N PHE A 781 -17.18 0.86 15.91
CA PHE A 781 -16.00 1.12 16.73
C PHE A 781 -16.25 0.77 18.22
N ASP A 782 -17.44 0.98 18.73
CA ASP A 782 -17.85 0.53 20.07
C ASP A 782 -17.80 -1.01 20.19
N GLN A 783 -18.11 -1.73 19.10
CA GLN A 783 -17.98 -3.18 19.00
C GLN A 783 -16.53 -3.66 18.76
N LYS A 784 -15.54 -2.74 18.76
CA LYS A 784 -14.11 -3.02 18.62
C LYS A 784 -13.67 -3.35 17.20
N GLY A 785 -14.37 -2.86 16.19
CA GLY A 785 -13.83 -2.79 14.84
C GLY A 785 -12.67 -1.79 14.74
N MET A 786 -11.69 -2.04 13.88
CA MET A 786 -10.47 -1.22 13.79
C MET A 786 -10.56 -0.12 12.76
N HIS A 787 -11.12 -0.39 11.59
CA HIS A 787 -11.09 0.49 10.41
C HIS A 787 -12.33 0.29 9.55
N MET A 788 -12.83 1.39 8.97
CA MET A 788 -13.85 1.40 7.91
C MET A 788 -13.47 2.38 6.81
N GLN A 789 -13.81 2.01 5.58
CA GLN A 789 -13.74 2.91 4.42
C GLN A 789 -14.93 2.67 3.49
N PHE A 790 -15.23 3.68 2.64
CA PHE A 790 -16.49 3.71 1.94
C PHE A 790 -16.35 4.10 0.47
N ASN A 791 -17.16 3.48 -0.38
CA ASN A 791 -17.58 4.02 -1.67
C ASN A 791 -19.00 4.57 -1.55
N VAL A 792 -19.24 5.78 -2.01
CA VAL A 792 -20.58 6.38 -2.11
C VAL A 792 -20.86 6.66 -3.58
N VAL A 793 -21.26 5.62 -4.29
CA VAL A 793 -21.48 5.64 -5.74
C VAL A 793 -22.48 4.55 -6.10
N SER A 794 -23.41 4.81 -7.01
CA SER A 794 -24.36 3.80 -7.43
C SER A 794 -23.73 2.81 -8.43
N ARG A 795 -24.28 1.60 -8.44
CA ARG A 795 -23.88 0.57 -9.40
C ARG A 795 -24.10 1.02 -10.86
N GLU A 796 -25.20 1.74 -11.10
CA GLU A 796 -25.53 2.28 -12.42
C GLU A 796 -24.46 3.26 -12.90
N THR A 797 -24.01 4.17 -12.02
CA THR A 797 -22.93 5.12 -12.33
C THR A 797 -21.63 4.38 -12.69
N LEU A 798 -21.28 3.33 -11.95
CA LEU A 798 -20.07 2.56 -12.23
C LEU A 798 -20.15 1.79 -13.55
N LEU A 799 -21.31 1.20 -13.86
CA LEU A 799 -21.55 0.51 -15.14
C LEU A 799 -21.49 1.48 -16.31
N ASP A 800 -22.09 2.67 -16.16
CA ASP A 800 -22.05 3.71 -17.20
C ASP A 800 -20.62 4.25 -17.38
N ALA A 801 -19.89 4.47 -16.30
CA ALA A 801 -18.49 4.88 -16.34
C ALA A 801 -17.57 3.84 -16.99
N GLN A 802 -17.86 2.55 -16.83
CA GLN A 802 -17.14 1.48 -17.50
C GLN A 802 -17.43 1.44 -19.00
N ALA A 803 -18.68 1.71 -19.40
CA ALA A 803 -19.13 1.73 -20.80
C ALA A 803 -18.69 3.02 -21.52
N HIS A 804 -18.67 4.16 -20.83
CA HIS A 804 -18.42 5.50 -21.36
C HIS A 804 -17.35 6.27 -20.58
N PRO A 805 -16.10 5.79 -20.50
CA PRO A 805 -15.05 6.33 -19.62
C PRO A 805 -14.71 7.80 -19.91
N GLU A 806 -14.91 8.25 -21.13
CA GLU A 806 -14.70 9.64 -21.54
C GLU A 806 -15.56 10.65 -20.79
N ASN A 807 -16.72 10.24 -20.29
CA ASN A 807 -17.65 11.09 -19.53
C ASN A 807 -17.33 11.13 -18.03
N TYR A 808 -16.45 10.23 -17.55
CA TYR A 808 -16.20 10.01 -16.12
C TYR A 808 -14.73 10.15 -15.73
N LYS A 809 -13.95 10.99 -16.42
CA LYS A 809 -12.51 11.19 -16.23
C LYS A 809 -12.11 11.59 -14.80
N HIS A 810 -13.05 12.16 -14.04
CA HIS A 810 -12.83 12.64 -12.67
C HIS A 810 -13.52 11.77 -11.61
N LEU A 811 -14.13 10.65 -12.01
CA LEU A 811 -14.75 9.72 -11.06
C LEU A 811 -13.67 9.02 -10.25
N VAL A 812 -13.57 9.37 -8.98
CA VAL A 812 -12.70 8.72 -8.02
C VAL A 812 -13.49 7.65 -7.26
N VAL A 813 -12.87 6.51 -7.00
CA VAL A 813 -13.44 5.42 -6.20
C VAL A 813 -12.45 4.95 -5.13
N ARG A 814 -12.98 4.41 -4.04
CA ARG A 814 -12.17 3.73 -3.03
C ARG A 814 -11.90 2.29 -3.46
N VAL A 815 -10.65 1.91 -3.57
CA VAL A 815 -10.25 0.55 -3.92
C VAL A 815 -10.11 -0.29 -2.64
N ALA A 816 -8.96 -0.29 -2.03
CA ALA A 816 -8.71 -0.96 -0.75
C ALA A 816 -7.51 -0.29 -0.06
N GLY A 817 -7.79 0.61 0.90
CA GLY A 817 -6.79 1.42 1.60
C GLY A 817 -6.37 2.69 0.84
N TYR A 818 -6.81 2.87 -0.39
CA TYR A 818 -6.52 4.04 -1.23
C TYR A 818 -7.67 4.32 -2.21
N SER A 819 -7.66 5.52 -2.78
CA SER A 819 -8.58 5.93 -3.84
C SER A 819 -7.86 6.03 -5.19
N ALA A 820 -8.58 5.84 -6.28
CA ALA A 820 -8.07 5.94 -7.64
C ALA A 820 -9.14 6.48 -8.59
N LEU A 821 -8.71 6.98 -9.74
CA LEU A 821 -9.64 7.32 -10.83
C LEU A 821 -10.20 6.01 -11.42
N PHE A 822 -11.51 5.83 -11.38
CA PHE A 822 -12.17 4.59 -11.79
C PHE A 822 -11.83 4.17 -13.23
N THR A 823 -11.77 5.15 -14.13
CA THR A 823 -11.51 4.92 -15.56
C THR A 823 -10.06 4.52 -15.87
N THR A 824 -9.14 4.63 -14.90
CA THR A 824 -7.73 4.19 -15.05
C THR A 824 -7.49 2.78 -14.53
N LEU A 825 -8.47 2.19 -13.87
CA LEU A 825 -8.37 0.83 -13.32
C LEU A 825 -8.60 -0.23 -14.41
N SER A 826 -7.98 -1.40 -14.22
CA SER A 826 -8.24 -2.55 -15.09
C SER A 826 -9.71 -2.98 -15.00
N LYS A 827 -10.22 -3.61 -16.07
CA LYS A 827 -11.61 -4.05 -16.12
C LYS A 827 -11.95 -5.01 -14.98
N SER A 828 -11.04 -5.92 -14.64
CA SER A 828 -11.23 -6.89 -13.56
C SER A 828 -11.40 -6.21 -12.19
N LEU A 829 -10.64 -5.14 -11.93
CA LEU A 829 -10.76 -4.36 -10.70
C LEU A 829 -12.03 -3.49 -10.70
N GLN A 830 -12.40 -2.90 -11.83
CA GLN A 830 -13.68 -2.21 -11.98
C GLN A 830 -14.85 -3.16 -11.68
N ASP A 831 -14.83 -4.35 -12.24
CA ASP A 831 -15.85 -5.39 -12.02
C ASP A 831 -15.92 -5.85 -10.56
N ASP A 832 -14.77 -5.91 -9.85
CA ASP A 832 -14.74 -6.19 -8.42
C ASP A 832 -15.46 -5.10 -7.61
N ILE A 833 -15.16 -3.83 -7.87
CA ILE A 833 -15.80 -2.68 -7.19
C ILE A 833 -17.32 -2.65 -7.49
N ILE A 834 -17.72 -2.92 -8.73
CA ILE A 834 -19.13 -2.98 -9.14
C ILE A 834 -19.88 -4.08 -8.38
N ARG A 835 -19.25 -5.24 -8.16
CA ARG A 835 -19.87 -6.41 -7.49
C ARG A 835 -20.02 -6.27 -5.98
N ARG A 836 -19.30 -5.37 -5.32
CA ARG A 836 -19.47 -5.12 -3.88
C ARG A 836 -20.93 -4.79 -3.58
N THR A 837 -21.44 -5.31 -2.45
CA THR A 837 -22.83 -5.08 -2.03
C THR A 837 -23.12 -3.59 -1.89
N GLU A 838 -24.17 -3.12 -2.52
CA GLU A 838 -24.64 -1.73 -2.39
C GLU A 838 -25.61 -1.62 -1.22
N GLN A 839 -25.20 -0.89 -0.21
CA GLN A 839 -25.90 -0.71 1.06
C GLN A 839 -26.77 0.56 1.06
N GLY A 840 -27.76 0.58 1.96
CA GLY A 840 -28.61 1.73 2.27
C GLY A 840 -29.02 1.73 3.74
N PHE A 841 -29.56 2.85 4.25
CA PHE A 841 -30.10 2.95 5.60
C PHE A 841 -31.61 2.82 5.61
#